data_60b471979417b62bcdd91a0dd182af6d
#
_entry.id   60b471979417b62bcdd91a0dd182af6d
#
_cell.length_a   1.000
_cell.length_b   1.000
_cell.length_c   1.000
_cell.angle_alpha   90.00
_cell.angle_beta   90.00
_cell.angle_gamma   90.00
#
_symmetry.space_group_name_H-M   'P 1'
#
loop_
_entity.id
_entity.type
_entity.pdbx_description
1 polymer ?
#
loop_
_entity_poly.entity_id
_entity_poly.type
_entity_poly.pdbx_seq_one_letter_code
_entity_poly.pdbx_strand_id
1 'polypeptide(L)'
;MYNTLVIIFAKVLNSFANILCRILHKDNGNLLGKIVKKLSPDILKSIKIDCPVIAVTATNGKTTTNNAIRYMLEQNGKKVVSNSEGNNMETGIITTLIKACTLTGKIKADFVTFEVDESYVPVVFKKIPLSTLVVLDFFRDQLDRNGEVESLILKINEFLKTYDGNLVLNNDDPNVARLGRANENNKNVYYFSVDKYKYATEKEVEAGEGKFCPFDKTRLEYEYYQYSHIGKFKCPKCGYGEENLFAEIKDVDLEQRTFKENGITYKTLANNIYTVYNYATVISVAKLYKLDAKEALKTFKLDNGRAENIEVNGCETIINLAKNPTGANVSLRTLNEDPEEKELLFVLNDKAADGHDVSWIWDINFEVKNVTRIVTAGTRAYDMAIRIKTSGFDADKIEPYLDLKEAVQALYRTKTKKYVIANYTALQPTRKEIFQLGTVLKWKNFRFRTVPNRKNFRKRTVPNWKRRYWMKELKLLYLYPDMLELYGDYGNIQVLKYRLEKRGINLIIDKYSICDNAPDFASYDIVFAGGGADNEQSILSKDLIKYKDSIKDAVEKGVFFLLICGAYQLFGKYYKGVEGNIIPGLEVFDYYTVAEPDRKKRCIGNIVLSVDLNKFKNKSQTNNGVNKSFENNNEENSNLEKSIKAETNKFETEVIGFENHGGQTFDIESPFGKVLYGNGNKFGDTEEGYFKQNVIATYLHGPLLAKNPEISDYIISYCLERKYNEKIEIEKLGDSFEEKCREQLLEKFLKEKM
;
A
#
# COMPACT_ATOMS: atom_id res chain seq x y z
N MET A 1 27.42 -20.70 30.45
CA MET A 1 26.72 -21.89 30.90
C MET A 1 25.22 -21.83 30.65
N TYR A 2 24.48 -20.80 31.14
CA TYR A 2 23.04 -20.67 30.94
C TYR A 2 22.62 -20.72 29.43
N ASN A 3 23.23 -19.89 28.58
CA ASN A 3 22.89 -19.86 27.14
C ASN A 3 23.19 -21.18 26.42
N THR A 4 24.22 -21.92 26.85
CA THR A 4 24.49 -23.27 26.32
C THR A 4 23.38 -24.24 26.68
N LEU A 5 22.85 -24.18 27.91
CA LEU A 5 21.70 -24.98 28.33
C LEU A 5 20.45 -24.59 27.55
N VAL A 6 20.22 -23.30 27.27
CA VAL A 6 19.12 -22.84 26.44
C VAL A 6 19.24 -23.36 25.01
N ILE A 7 20.44 -23.37 24.40
CA ILE A 7 20.67 -23.93 23.06
C ILE A 7 20.37 -25.44 23.05
N ILE A 8 20.85 -26.19 24.05
CA ILE A 8 20.56 -27.63 24.16
C ILE A 8 19.06 -27.88 24.29
N PHE A 9 18.40 -27.19 25.21
CA PHE A 9 16.95 -27.25 25.40
C PHE A 9 16.20 -26.92 24.10
N ALA A 10 16.59 -25.85 23.43
CA ALA A 10 15.94 -25.43 22.16
C ALA A 10 16.11 -26.48 21.06
N LYS A 11 17.24 -27.16 20.97
CA LYS A 11 17.46 -28.25 19.99
C LYS A 11 16.60 -29.48 20.31
N VAL A 12 16.45 -29.84 21.58
CA VAL A 12 15.54 -30.92 22.01
C VAL A 12 14.10 -30.53 21.68
N LEU A 13 13.70 -29.31 22.05
CA LEU A 13 12.36 -28.78 21.77
C LEU A 13 12.06 -28.76 20.26
N ASN A 14 13.04 -28.35 19.43
CA ASN A 14 12.90 -28.34 17.97
C ASN A 14 12.68 -29.76 17.42
N SER A 15 13.33 -30.77 17.98
CA SER A 15 13.12 -32.18 17.56
C SER A 15 11.70 -32.65 17.86
N PHE A 16 11.18 -32.35 19.06
CA PHE A 16 9.79 -32.63 19.41
C PHE A 16 8.78 -31.82 18.59
N ALA A 17 9.03 -30.51 18.42
CA ALA A 17 8.17 -29.65 17.62
C ALA A 17 8.09 -30.07 16.17
N ASN A 18 9.19 -30.53 15.56
CA ASN A 18 9.19 -31.06 14.20
C ASN A 18 8.35 -32.33 14.05
N ILE A 19 8.35 -33.19 15.06
CA ILE A 19 7.49 -34.40 15.07
C ILE A 19 6.01 -33.96 15.18
N LEU A 20 5.69 -33.06 16.09
CA LEU A 20 4.32 -32.56 16.28
C LEU A 20 3.79 -31.78 15.06
N CYS A 21 4.64 -30.93 14.45
CA CYS A 21 4.28 -30.18 13.26
C CYS A 21 4.06 -31.08 12.03
N ARG A 22 4.83 -32.16 11.88
CA ARG A 22 4.56 -33.17 10.85
C ARG A 22 3.20 -33.84 11.05
N ILE A 23 2.81 -34.15 12.28
CA ILE A 23 1.51 -34.74 12.63
C ILE A 23 0.38 -33.73 12.38
N LEU A 24 0.57 -32.44 12.70
CA LEU A 24 -0.45 -31.40 12.62
C LEU A 24 -0.45 -30.65 11.28
N HIS A 25 0.43 -30.99 10.33
CA HIS A 25 0.61 -30.28 9.06
C HIS A 25 0.77 -28.76 9.20
N LYS A 26 1.42 -28.30 10.29
CA LYS A 26 1.68 -26.88 10.58
C LYS A 26 3.17 -26.58 10.48
N ASP A 27 3.49 -25.35 10.01
CA ASP A 27 4.87 -24.88 9.87
C ASP A 27 5.41 -24.36 11.21
N ASN A 28 6.66 -24.68 11.54
CA ASN A 28 7.31 -24.34 12.82
C ASN A 28 8.23 -23.11 12.72
N GLY A 29 8.11 -22.32 11.66
CA GLY A 29 9.10 -21.32 11.25
C GLY A 29 9.54 -20.31 12.33
N ASN A 30 8.63 -19.78 13.15
CA ASN A 30 8.93 -18.71 14.12
C ASN A 30 8.72 -19.12 15.61
N LEU A 31 8.06 -20.22 15.88
CA LEU A 31 7.69 -20.60 17.24
C LEU A 31 8.90 -20.86 18.12
N LEU A 32 9.89 -21.60 17.61
CA LEU A 32 11.13 -21.90 18.31
C LEU A 32 11.86 -20.62 18.72
N GLY A 33 12.04 -19.68 17.78
CA GLY A 33 12.72 -18.41 18.05
C GLY A 33 11.99 -17.54 19.06
N LYS A 34 10.65 -17.53 19.07
CA LYS A 34 9.87 -16.82 20.09
C LYS A 34 10.10 -17.40 21.49
N ILE A 35 10.10 -18.72 21.64
CA ILE A 35 10.36 -19.39 22.92
C ILE A 35 11.79 -19.12 23.39
N VAL A 36 12.77 -19.31 22.50
CA VAL A 36 14.19 -19.08 22.81
C VAL A 36 14.46 -17.63 23.20
N LYS A 37 13.90 -16.67 22.48
CA LYS A 37 14.03 -15.24 22.79
C LYS A 37 13.41 -14.89 24.15
N LYS A 38 12.29 -15.51 24.52
CA LYS A 38 11.67 -15.32 25.83
C LYS A 38 12.53 -15.89 26.98
N LEU A 39 13.19 -17.02 26.75
CA LEU A 39 14.10 -17.64 27.73
C LEU A 39 15.45 -16.91 27.82
N SER A 40 15.98 -16.45 26.70
CA SER A 40 17.25 -15.73 26.63
C SER A 40 17.18 -14.62 25.57
N PRO A 41 16.84 -13.37 25.97
CA PRO A 41 16.71 -12.23 25.05
C PRO A 41 17.98 -11.92 24.25
N ASP A 42 19.13 -12.23 24.79
CA ASP A 42 20.45 -11.98 24.20
C ASP A 42 21.12 -13.24 23.61
N ILE A 43 20.36 -14.28 23.32
CA ILE A 43 20.88 -15.57 22.81
C ILE A 43 21.76 -15.38 21.57
N LEU A 44 21.43 -14.43 20.69
CA LEU A 44 22.22 -14.13 19.49
C LEU A 44 23.67 -13.81 19.79
N LYS A 45 23.95 -13.09 20.87
CA LYS A 45 25.35 -12.76 21.32
C LYS A 45 26.15 -14.00 21.69
N SER A 46 25.49 -15.13 21.96
CA SER A 46 26.14 -16.38 22.38
C SER A 46 26.41 -17.33 21.21
N ILE A 47 25.92 -17.00 20.01
CA ILE A 47 26.18 -17.79 18.83
C ILE A 47 27.48 -17.31 18.15
N LYS A 48 28.43 -18.23 17.99
CA LYS A 48 29.74 -17.92 17.38
C LYS A 48 29.66 -18.15 15.86
N ILE A 49 29.86 -17.07 15.10
CA ILE A 49 29.85 -17.07 13.64
C ILE A 49 31.22 -16.55 13.19
N ASP A 50 32.05 -17.46 12.70
CA ASP A 50 33.45 -17.17 12.30
C ASP A 50 33.58 -17.01 10.76
N CYS A 51 32.47 -17.09 10.02
CA CYS A 51 32.43 -16.93 8.56
C CYS A 51 31.69 -15.65 8.16
N PRO A 52 31.85 -15.18 6.91
CA PRO A 52 31.13 -14.00 6.43
C PRO A 52 29.62 -14.15 6.57
N VAL A 53 28.99 -13.07 7.06
CA VAL A 53 27.53 -12.93 7.17
C VAL A 53 27.06 -11.89 6.15
N ILE A 54 26.18 -12.30 5.27
CA ILE A 54 25.55 -11.46 4.23
C ILE A 54 24.09 -11.25 4.62
N ALA A 55 23.65 -10.02 4.74
CA ALA A 55 22.25 -9.68 5.00
C ALA A 55 21.67 -8.97 3.80
N VAL A 56 20.47 -9.40 3.38
CA VAL A 56 19.70 -8.77 2.30
C VAL A 56 18.46 -8.13 2.91
N THR A 57 18.32 -6.83 2.71
CA THR A 57 17.13 -6.07 3.10
C THR A 57 16.59 -5.26 1.93
N ALA A 58 15.29 -5.07 1.89
CA ALA A 58 14.56 -4.30 0.87
C ALA A 58 13.07 -4.32 1.20
N THR A 59 12.29 -3.47 0.60
CA THR A 59 10.83 -3.64 0.63
C THR A 59 10.41 -4.81 -0.27
N ASN A 60 10.96 -4.90 -1.48
CA ASN A 60 10.67 -5.95 -2.44
C ASN A 60 11.94 -6.75 -2.80
N GLY A 61 11.78 -8.00 -3.23
CA GLY A 61 12.88 -8.81 -3.74
C GLY A 61 13.76 -9.51 -2.69
N LYS A 62 13.67 -9.18 -1.38
CA LYS A 62 14.50 -9.77 -0.29
C LYS A 62 14.69 -11.28 -0.40
N THR A 63 13.58 -12.02 -0.40
CA THR A 63 13.61 -13.50 -0.40
C THR A 63 14.22 -14.05 -1.67
N THR A 64 13.85 -13.50 -2.82
CA THR A 64 14.38 -13.92 -4.12
C THR A 64 15.88 -13.70 -4.17
N THR A 65 16.34 -12.53 -3.78
CA THR A 65 17.77 -12.17 -3.78
C THR A 65 18.57 -13.01 -2.78
N ASN A 66 18.08 -13.17 -1.54
CA ASN A 66 18.75 -14.01 -0.55
C ASN A 66 18.88 -15.47 -1.02
N ASN A 67 17.80 -16.02 -1.60
CA ASN A 67 17.83 -17.39 -2.13
C ASN A 67 18.73 -17.51 -3.36
N ALA A 68 18.81 -16.50 -4.23
CA ALA A 68 19.70 -16.49 -5.37
C ALA A 68 21.17 -16.37 -4.95
N ILE A 69 21.50 -15.54 -3.95
CA ILE A 69 22.84 -15.46 -3.35
C ILE A 69 23.21 -16.80 -2.72
N ARG A 70 22.32 -17.39 -1.90
CA ARG A 70 22.55 -18.72 -1.32
C ARG A 70 22.83 -19.75 -2.41
N TYR A 71 21.98 -19.80 -3.45
CA TYR A 71 22.14 -20.75 -4.56
C TYR A 71 23.46 -20.54 -5.30
N MET A 72 23.85 -19.28 -5.57
CA MET A 72 25.13 -18.94 -6.19
C MET A 72 26.29 -19.43 -5.34
N LEU A 73 26.28 -19.22 -4.03
CA LEU A 73 27.30 -19.69 -3.11
C LEU A 73 27.40 -21.23 -3.13
N GLU A 74 26.25 -21.93 -3.08
CA GLU A 74 26.19 -23.40 -3.12
C GLU A 74 26.72 -23.95 -4.46
N GLN A 75 26.42 -23.30 -5.60
CA GLN A 75 26.96 -23.68 -6.93
C GLN A 75 28.48 -23.46 -7.01
N ASN A 76 29.04 -22.57 -6.21
CA ASN A 76 30.50 -22.41 -6.03
C ASN A 76 31.08 -23.34 -4.94
N GLY A 77 30.36 -24.40 -4.54
CA GLY A 77 30.82 -25.40 -3.59
C GLY A 77 30.88 -24.94 -2.13
N LYS A 78 30.22 -23.83 -1.77
CA LYS A 78 30.23 -23.28 -0.41
C LYS A 78 29.12 -23.88 0.43
N LYS A 79 29.40 -24.16 1.70
CA LYS A 79 28.39 -24.55 2.68
C LYS A 79 27.72 -23.30 3.25
N VAL A 80 26.40 -23.17 3.09
CA VAL A 80 25.64 -21.97 3.47
C VAL A 80 24.58 -22.29 4.52
N VAL A 81 24.44 -21.41 5.50
CA VAL A 81 23.32 -21.35 6.44
C VAL A 81 22.44 -20.17 6.06
N SER A 82 21.14 -20.38 5.87
CA SER A 82 20.20 -19.34 5.40
C SER A 82 18.81 -19.51 5.99
N ASN A 83 18.09 -18.40 6.19
CA ASN A 83 16.66 -18.37 6.53
C ASN A 83 15.77 -18.36 5.25
N SER A 84 16.02 -19.26 4.33
CA SER A 84 15.41 -19.34 3.00
C SER A 84 13.87 -19.47 2.97
N GLU A 85 13.23 -19.72 4.11
CA GLU A 85 11.77 -19.85 4.28
C GLU A 85 11.06 -18.48 4.44
N GLY A 86 11.78 -17.35 4.35
CA GLY A 86 11.19 -16.01 4.45
C GLY A 86 10.92 -15.51 5.88
N ASN A 87 11.51 -16.15 6.89
CA ASN A 87 11.40 -15.74 8.30
C ASN A 87 12.39 -14.63 8.62
N ASN A 88 12.07 -13.39 8.23
CA ASN A 88 12.98 -12.23 8.18
C ASN A 88 13.04 -11.37 9.45
N MET A 89 12.29 -11.73 10.48
CA MET A 89 12.36 -11.07 11.80
C MET A 89 13.42 -11.70 12.71
N GLU A 90 13.78 -11.03 13.79
CA GLU A 90 14.77 -11.52 14.77
C GLU A 90 14.47 -12.97 15.24
N THR A 91 13.20 -13.30 15.49
CA THR A 91 12.81 -14.65 15.92
C THR A 91 13.05 -15.72 14.84
N GLY A 92 12.90 -15.38 13.57
CA GLY A 92 13.24 -16.25 12.45
C GLY A 92 14.74 -16.50 12.33
N ILE A 93 15.54 -15.46 12.51
CA ILE A 93 17.02 -15.53 12.53
C ILE A 93 17.50 -16.38 13.70
N ILE A 94 16.94 -16.20 14.91
CA ILE A 94 17.21 -17.05 16.08
C ILE A 94 16.91 -18.51 15.74
N THR A 95 15.74 -18.80 15.15
CA THR A 95 15.37 -20.17 14.77
C THR A 95 16.37 -20.79 13.82
N THR A 96 16.77 -20.05 12.78
CA THR A 96 17.75 -20.51 11.78
C THR A 96 19.10 -20.82 12.41
N LEU A 97 19.61 -19.90 13.22
CA LEU A 97 20.91 -20.07 13.86
C LEU A 97 20.92 -21.20 14.91
N ILE A 98 19.84 -21.33 15.70
CA ILE A 98 19.72 -22.46 16.67
C ILE A 98 19.64 -23.80 15.95
N LYS A 99 18.91 -23.90 14.85
CA LYS A 99 18.87 -25.13 14.03
C LYS A 99 20.26 -25.50 13.49
N ALA A 100 21.03 -24.51 13.03
CA ALA A 100 22.31 -24.71 12.35
C ALA A 100 23.53 -24.84 13.29
N CYS A 101 23.52 -24.21 14.47
CA CYS A 101 24.69 -24.22 15.35
C CYS A 101 24.95 -25.59 16.00
N THR A 102 26.18 -25.81 16.47
CA THR A 102 26.53 -26.96 17.35
C THR A 102 25.91 -26.80 18.74
N LEU A 103 26.01 -27.80 19.59
CA LEU A 103 25.59 -27.74 20.99
C LEU A 103 26.34 -26.66 21.79
N THR A 104 27.55 -26.27 21.32
CA THR A 104 28.37 -25.20 21.89
C THR A 104 28.06 -23.84 21.28
N GLY A 105 27.04 -23.72 20.42
CA GLY A 105 26.65 -22.46 19.78
C GLY A 105 27.51 -22.01 18.60
N LYS A 106 28.39 -22.89 18.04
CA LYS A 106 29.26 -22.55 16.90
C LYS A 106 28.56 -22.90 15.57
N ILE A 107 28.56 -21.97 14.61
CA ILE A 107 28.14 -22.22 13.23
C ILE A 107 29.28 -22.86 12.45
N LYS A 108 28.97 -23.94 11.70
CA LYS A 108 29.92 -24.63 10.83
C LYS A 108 29.46 -24.46 9.37
N ALA A 109 29.80 -23.34 8.78
CA ALA A 109 29.48 -22.98 7.39
C ALA A 109 30.61 -22.10 6.82
N ASP A 110 30.65 -21.99 5.48
CA ASP A 110 31.54 -21.06 4.77
C ASP A 110 30.92 -19.67 4.68
N PHE A 111 29.58 -19.60 4.65
CA PHE A 111 28.79 -18.37 4.63
C PHE A 111 27.50 -18.51 5.44
N VAL A 112 27.04 -17.40 5.98
CA VAL A 112 25.68 -17.24 6.52
C VAL A 112 24.97 -16.16 5.70
N THR A 113 23.77 -16.44 5.20
CA THR A 113 22.96 -15.44 4.48
C THR A 113 21.62 -15.25 5.14
N PHE A 114 21.18 -14.00 5.27
CA PHE A 114 19.91 -13.65 5.88
C PHE A 114 19.10 -12.73 4.98
N GLU A 115 17.84 -13.09 4.79
CA GLU A 115 16.78 -12.13 4.50
C GLU A 115 16.40 -11.45 5.83
N VAL A 116 16.44 -10.12 5.89
CA VAL A 116 16.12 -9.35 7.11
C VAL A 116 15.15 -8.24 6.80
N ASP A 117 14.10 -8.14 7.60
CA ASP A 117 13.18 -7.00 7.55
C ASP A 117 13.93 -5.71 7.90
N GLU A 118 13.62 -4.62 7.23
CA GLU A 118 14.33 -3.36 7.31
C GLU A 118 14.42 -2.83 8.73
N SER A 119 13.34 -2.96 9.50
CA SER A 119 13.27 -2.51 10.91
C SER A 119 14.13 -3.34 11.86
N TYR A 120 14.47 -4.57 11.47
CA TYR A 120 15.28 -5.49 12.27
C TYR A 120 16.77 -5.47 11.95
N VAL A 121 17.22 -4.80 10.89
CA VAL A 121 18.66 -4.67 10.57
C VAL A 121 19.45 -4.16 11.79
N PRO A 122 19.15 -3.00 12.39
CA PRO A 122 19.91 -2.52 13.56
C PRO A 122 19.69 -3.38 14.80
N VAL A 123 18.57 -4.07 14.94
CA VAL A 123 18.26 -4.91 16.11
C VAL A 123 19.08 -6.19 16.13
N VAL A 124 19.23 -6.83 14.97
CA VAL A 124 19.95 -8.10 14.81
C VAL A 124 21.45 -7.88 14.78
N PHE A 125 21.93 -6.94 13.97
CA PHE A 125 23.37 -6.80 13.70
C PHE A 125 24.13 -5.94 14.73
N LYS A 126 23.44 -5.44 15.76
CA LYS A 126 24.07 -5.05 17.03
C LYS A 126 24.43 -6.25 17.92
N LYS A 127 23.94 -7.47 17.60
CA LYS A 127 24.11 -8.68 18.43
C LYS A 127 24.97 -9.75 17.77
N ILE A 128 25.02 -9.80 16.44
CA ILE A 128 25.83 -10.72 15.63
C ILE A 128 26.65 -9.95 14.59
N PRO A 129 27.81 -10.50 14.15
CA PRO A 129 28.63 -9.83 13.12
C PRO A 129 27.87 -9.72 11.80
N LEU A 130 28.15 -8.68 11.02
CA LEU A 130 27.68 -8.47 9.67
C LEU A 130 28.86 -8.12 8.78
N SER A 131 29.12 -8.92 7.76
CA SER A 131 30.23 -8.70 6.81
C SER A 131 29.79 -7.89 5.59
N THR A 132 28.55 -8.14 5.12
CA THR A 132 28.00 -7.44 3.96
C THR A 132 26.51 -7.16 4.17
N LEU A 133 26.13 -5.89 4.08
CA LEU A 133 24.73 -5.47 3.98
C LEU A 133 24.39 -5.15 2.53
N VAL A 134 23.34 -5.78 2.05
CA VAL A 134 22.76 -5.56 0.71
C VAL A 134 21.43 -4.85 0.88
N VAL A 135 21.22 -3.74 0.17
CA VAL A 135 19.96 -3.00 0.16
C VAL A 135 19.51 -2.78 -1.29
N LEU A 136 18.29 -3.28 -1.63
CA LEU A 136 17.80 -3.19 -3.00
C LEU A 136 16.89 -1.99 -3.24
N ASP A 137 15.87 -1.83 -2.40
CA ASP A 137 14.85 -0.79 -2.59
C ASP A 137 14.14 -0.41 -1.29
N PHE A 138 13.54 0.79 -1.28
CA PHE A 138 12.61 1.22 -0.26
C PHE A 138 11.33 1.76 -0.91
N PHE A 139 10.21 1.10 -0.63
CA PHE A 139 8.88 1.48 -1.05
C PHE A 139 7.94 1.61 0.13
N ARG A 140 6.82 2.29 -0.07
CA ARG A 140 5.71 2.25 0.88
C ARG A 140 5.22 0.81 1.01
N ASP A 141 5.24 0.29 2.22
CA ASP A 141 4.79 -1.06 2.54
C ASP A 141 4.31 -1.12 4.00
N GLN A 142 3.07 -1.53 4.21
CA GLN A 142 2.47 -1.68 5.53
C GLN A 142 2.72 -0.44 6.43
N LEU A 143 2.27 0.73 5.97
CA LEU A 143 2.46 2.00 6.68
C LEU A 143 1.84 2.00 8.10
N ASP A 144 0.81 1.18 8.32
CA ASP A 144 0.20 0.93 9.63
C ASP A 144 1.15 0.26 10.63
N ARG A 145 2.14 -0.52 10.17
CA ARG A 145 3.13 -1.22 11.00
C ARG A 145 4.47 -0.50 11.08
N ASN A 146 4.96 -0.06 9.94
CA ASN A 146 6.33 0.42 9.80
C ASN A 146 6.42 1.94 9.94
N GLY A 147 5.28 2.63 9.85
CA GLY A 147 5.25 4.08 9.73
C GLY A 147 5.82 4.54 8.37
N GLU A 148 6.29 5.75 8.32
CA GLU A 148 6.85 6.35 7.11
C GLU A 148 8.19 5.71 6.71
N VAL A 149 8.41 5.57 5.40
CA VAL A 149 9.67 5.05 4.82
C VAL A 149 10.88 5.81 5.33
N GLU A 150 10.77 7.13 5.49
CA GLU A 150 11.84 7.98 6.02
C GLU A 150 12.27 7.57 7.43
N SER A 151 11.33 7.29 8.34
CA SER A 151 11.64 6.82 9.69
C SER A 151 12.43 5.50 9.70
N LEU A 152 12.16 4.63 8.73
CA LEU A 152 12.85 3.36 8.57
C LEU A 152 14.27 3.57 8.06
N ILE A 153 14.43 4.42 7.05
CA ILE A 153 15.73 4.77 6.49
C ILE A 153 16.62 5.43 7.55
N LEU A 154 16.08 6.36 8.35
CA LEU A 154 16.83 7.02 9.42
C LEU A 154 17.37 6.03 10.47
N LYS A 155 16.60 4.98 10.82
CA LYS A 155 17.08 3.93 11.74
C LYS A 155 18.23 3.12 11.16
N ILE A 156 18.16 2.79 9.86
CA ILE A 156 19.25 2.08 9.18
C ILE A 156 20.46 3.02 9.06
N ASN A 157 20.25 4.26 8.69
CA ASN A 157 21.30 5.27 8.57
C ASN A 157 22.06 5.45 9.89
N GLU A 158 21.35 5.50 11.02
CA GLU A 158 21.96 5.57 12.35
C GLU A 158 22.82 4.33 12.67
N PHE A 159 22.38 3.15 12.30
CA PHE A 159 23.18 1.93 12.41
C PHE A 159 24.45 2.01 11.54
N LEU A 160 24.34 2.53 10.34
CA LEU A 160 25.44 2.60 9.38
C LEU A 160 26.53 3.61 9.76
N LYS A 161 26.25 4.61 10.62
CA LYS A 161 27.28 5.57 11.09
C LYS A 161 28.53 4.91 11.71
N THR A 162 28.36 3.72 12.28
CA THR A 162 29.44 2.96 12.92
C THR A 162 29.76 1.65 12.20
N TYR A 163 29.11 1.40 11.05
CA TYR A 163 29.32 0.18 10.29
C TYR A 163 30.47 0.36 9.29
N ASP A 164 31.44 -0.54 9.31
CA ASP A 164 32.66 -0.54 8.51
C ASP A 164 32.74 -1.72 7.50
N GLY A 165 31.71 -2.59 7.50
CA GLY A 165 31.61 -3.70 6.57
C GLY A 165 31.20 -3.28 5.15
N ASN A 166 31.03 -4.25 4.26
CA ASN A 166 30.66 -4.01 2.88
C ASN A 166 29.20 -3.58 2.76
N LEU A 167 28.95 -2.50 2.00
CA LEU A 167 27.61 -2.05 1.60
C LEU A 167 27.42 -2.29 0.11
N VAL A 168 26.43 -3.08 -0.29
CA VAL A 168 26.03 -3.28 -1.68
C VAL A 168 24.67 -2.60 -1.88
N LEU A 169 24.65 -1.50 -2.64
CA LEU A 169 23.54 -0.57 -2.71
C LEU A 169 23.06 -0.37 -4.14
N ASN A 170 21.74 -0.33 -4.32
CA ASN A 170 21.10 0.06 -5.57
C ASN A 170 21.24 1.57 -5.80
N ASN A 171 22.00 1.99 -6.82
CA ASN A 171 22.19 3.40 -7.14
C ASN A 171 20.96 4.02 -7.82
N ASP A 172 20.06 3.21 -8.35
CA ASP A 172 18.87 3.68 -9.07
C ASP A 172 17.70 3.99 -8.12
N ASP A 173 17.86 3.74 -6.82
CA ASP A 173 16.93 4.13 -5.76
C ASP A 173 17.54 5.27 -4.92
N PRO A 174 16.98 6.51 -4.97
CA PRO A 174 17.51 7.63 -4.17
C PRO A 174 17.50 7.34 -2.66
N ASN A 175 16.53 6.57 -2.18
CA ASN A 175 16.42 6.23 -0.76
C ASN A 175 17.48 5.21 -0.31
N VAL A 176 17.95 4.38 -1.24
CA VAL A 176 19.03 3.41 -0.98
C VAL A 176 20.40 4.04 -1.20
N ALA A 177 20.58 4.75 -2.30
CA ALA A 177 21.89 5.33 -2.66
C ALA A 177 22.44 6.25 -1.56
N ARG A 178 21.59 7.03 -0.86
CA ARG A 178 22.01 7.90 0.24
C ARG A 178 22.63 7.18 1.44
N LEU A 179 22.34 5.88 1.61
CA LEU A 179 22.91 5.10 2.72
C LEU A 179 24.43 4.96 2.63
N GLY A 180 24.98 5.01 1.42
CA GLY A 180 26.44 4.96 1.23
C GLY A 180 27.17 6.18 1.77
N ARG A 181 26.47 7.28 2.05
CA ARG A 181 27.02 8.49 2.67
C ARG A 181 26.79 8.55 4.18
N ALA A 182 26.24 7.51 4.80
CA ALA A 182 25.97 7.47 6.25
C ALA A 182 27.22 7.47 7.12
N ASN A 183 28.30 6.87 6.62
CA ASN A 183 29.61 6.82 7.28
C ASN A 183 30.70 7.17 6.27
N GLU A 184 31.20 8.39 6.33
CA GLU A 184 32.26 8.91 5.44
C GLU A 184 33.57 8.13 5.51
N ASN A 185 33.83 7.45 6.63
CA ASN A 185 35.02 6.64 6.84
C ASN A 185 34.89 5.25 6.20
N ASN A 186 33.68 4.77 5.90
CA ASN A 186 33.50 3.48 5.24
C ASN A 186 33.80 3.60 3.75
N LYS A 187 34.90 3.01 3.31
CA LYS A 187 35.29 2.96 1.88
C LYS A 187 34.79 1.70 1.17
N ASN A 188 34.08 0.81 1.87
CA ASN A 188 33.59 -0.45 1.32
C ASN A 188 32.12 -0.31 0.82
N VAL A 189 31.85 0.72 0.04
CA VAL A 189 30.54 0.98 -0.56
C VAL A 189 30.57 0.62 -2.05
N TYR A 190 29.66 -0.27 -2.46
CA TYR A 190 29.60 -0.86 -3.79
C TYR A 190 28.23 -0.61 -4.38
N TYR A 191 28.16 0.31 -5.36
CA TYR A 191 26.91 0.65 -6.04
C TYR A 191 26.69 -0.21 -7.28
N PHE A 192 25.47 -0.64 -7.50
CA PHE A 192 25.05 -1.26 -8.75
C PHE A 192 23.90 -0.47 -9.39
N SER A 193 23.77 -0.58 -10.71
CA SER A 193 22.75 0.08 -11.52
C SER A 193 22.33 -0.81 -12.68
N VAL A 194 21.13 -0.57 -13.21
CA VAL A 194 20.60 -1.22 -14.41
C VAL A 194 20.29 -0.15 -15.46
N ASP A 195 20.93 -0.24 -16.61
CA ASP A 195 20.76 0.72 -17.71
C ASP A 195 19.34 0.65 -18.30
N LYS A 196 18.95 1.71 -19.02
CA LYS A 196 17.63 1.89 -19.62
C LYS A 196 17.21 0.66 -20.42
N TYR A 197 16.08 0.04 -20.05
CA TYR A 197 15.53 -1.05 -20.82
C TYR A 197 14.35 -0.58 -21.70
N LYS A 198 13.90 -1.44 -22.63
CA LYS A 198 12.91 -1.14 -23.68
C LYS A 198 11.64 -0.42 -23.18
N TYR A 199 11.17 -0.71 -21.97
CA TYR A 199 9.92 -0.17 -21.42
C TYR A 199 10.13 0.85 -20.28
N ALA A 200 11.34 1.35 -20.10
CA ALA A 200 11.60 2.49 -19.23
C ALA A 200 10.88 3.72 -19.75
N THR A 201 10.41 4.57 -18.86
CA THR A 201 9.64 5.78 -19.21
C THR A 201 10.36 7.04 -18.74
N GLU A 202 10.19 8.13 -19.49
CA GLU A 202 10.63 9.47 -19.06
C GLU A 202 9.53 10.21 -18.28
N LYS A 203 8.31 9.63 -18.26
CA LYS A 203 7.19 10.22 -17.49
C LYS A 203 7.32 9.88 -16.02
N GLU A 204 7.22 10.89 -15.17
CA GLU A 204 7.16 10.75 -13.73
C GLU A 204 5.96 9.88 -13.32
N VAL A 205 6.19 8.99 -12.33
CA VAL A 205 5.15 8.20 -11.70
C VAL A 205 4.59 8.99 -10.52
N GLU A 206 3.29 9.27 -10.52
CA GLU A 206 2.64 10.18 -9.57
C GLU A 206 2.85 9.80 -8.10
N ALA A 207 2.70 8.52 -7.76
CA ALA A 207 2.83 7.99 -6.39
C ALA A 207 4.26 7.53 -6.03
N GLY A 208 5.30 8.11 -6.65
CA GLY A 208 6.69 7.72 -6.42
C GLY A 208 7.32 8.36 -5.17
N GLU A 209 8.14 7.59 -4.47
CA GLU A 209 9.08 8.09 -3.46
C GLU A 209 10.29 8.75 -4.15
N GLY A 210 11.19 9.37 -3.36
CA GLY A 210 12.51 9.81 -3.88
C GLY A 210 12.47 10.93 -4.90
N LYS A 211 11.53 11.88 -4.78
CA LYS A 211 11.40 13.04 -5.67
C LYS A 211 12.37 14.17 -5.33
N PHE A 212 12.82 14.24 -4.10
CA PHE A 212 13.66 15.33 -3.59
C PHE A 212 14.98 14.80 -3.04
N CYS A 213 16.04 15.57 -3.26
CA CYS A 213 17.35 15.28 -2.72
C CYS A 213 17.30 15.22 -1.18
N PRO A 214 17.74 14.13 -0.53
CA PRO A 214 17.71 14.01 0.91
C PRO A 214 18.65 15.00 1.63
N PHE A 215 19.63 15.55 0.91
CA PHE A 215 20.67 16.41 1.48
C PHE A 215 20.35 17.91 1.40
N ASP A 216 19.81 18.37 0.27
CA ASP A 216 19.55 19.80 0.02
C ASP A 216 18.12 20.14 -0.39
N LYS A 217 17.23 19.13 -0.43
CA LYS A 217 15.79 19.28 -0.74
C LYS A 217 15.49 19.77 -2.17
N THR A 218 16.48 19.80 -3.05
CA THR A 218 16.28 20.11 -4.45
C THR A 218 15.53 18.96 -5.14
N ARG A 219 14.61 19.26 -6.05
CA ARG A 219 13.93 18.24 -6.85
C ARG A 219 14.96 17.48 -7.69
N LEU A 220 14.89 16.15 -7.67
CA LEU A 220 15.76 15.28 -8.45
C LEU A 220 15.32 15.29 -9.92
N GLU A 221 16.30 15.29 -10.84
CA GLU A 221 16.09 15.13 -12.25
C GLU A 221 16.30 13.67 -12.63
N TYR A 222 15.32 13.08 -13.33
CA TYR A 222 15.39 11.71 -13.81
C TYR A 222 15.62 11.70 -15.33
N GLU A 223 16.60 10.94 -15.78
CA GLU A 223 16.79 10.65 -17.19
C GLU A 223 15.72 9.63 -17.66
N TYR A 224 15.43 8.64 -16.83
CA TYR A 224 14.34 7.68 -17.03
C TYR A 224 13.96 7.01 -15.73
N TYR A 225 12.74 6.46 -15.71
CA TYR A 225 12.23 5.56 -14.68
C TYR A 225 12.14 4.15 -15.23
N GLN A 226 12.72 3.17 -14.54
CA GLN A 226 12.53 1.75 -14.86
C GLN A 226 11.17 1.27 -14.38
N TYR A 227 10.83 1.65 -13.14
CA TYR A 227 9.53 1.42 -12.50
C TYR A 227 9.45 2.26 -11.22
N SER A 228 8.28 2.80 -10.93
CA SER A 228 8.08 3.71 -9.79
C SER A 228 9.19 4.79 -9.74
N HIS A 229 9.85 5.00 -8.61
CA HIS A 229 10.96 5.93 -8.44
C HIS A 229 12.35 5.31 -8.71
N ILE A 230 12.39 4.04 -9.12
CA ILE A 230 13.67 3.40 -9.50
C ILE A 230 14.04 3.81 -10.92
N GLY A 231 15.20 4.40 -11.08
CA GLY A 231 15.68 4.85 -12.39
C GLY A 231 16.96 5.66 -12.28
N LYS A 232 17.43 6.19 -13.38
CA LYS A 232 18.63 7.02 -13.41
C LYS A 232 18.28 8.46 -13.07
N PHE A 233 18.76 8.93 -11.94
CA PHE A 233 18.50 10.25 -11.40
C PHE A 233 19.78 10.99 -11.04
N LYS A 234 19.67 12.32 -10.89
CA LYS A 234 20.70 13.16 -10.28
C LYS A 234 20.09 14.37 -9.57
N CYS A 235 20.80 14.87 -8.59
CA CYS A 235 20.52 16.18 -8.03
C CYS A 235 21.28 17.24 -8.82
N PRO A 236 20.61 18.22 -9.45
CA PRO A 236 21.28 19.25 -10.24
C PRO A 236 22.16 20.18 -9.39
N LYS A 237 21.96 20.22 -8.07
CA LYS A 237 22.68 21.10 -7.17
C LYS A 237 23.92 20.44 -6.52
N CYS A 238 23.82 19.20 -6.05
CA CYS A 238 24.91 18.54 -5.31
C CYS A 238 25.50 17.30 -6.00
N GLY A 239 25.01 16.94 -7.20
CA GLY A 239 25.49 15.77 -7.96
C GLY A 239 25.13 14.42 -7.33
N TYR A 240 24.22 14.37 -6.37
CA TYR A 240 23.73 13.11 -5.78
C TYR A 240 23.06 12.24 -6.84
N GLY A 241 23.42 10.95 -6.90
CA GLY A 241 22.97 9.98 -7.91
C GLY A 241 24.03 9.63 -8.95
N GLU A 242 25.13 10.42 -9.04
CA GLU A 242 26.25 10.16 -9.95
C GLU A 242 27.39 9.42 -9.22
N GLU A 243 27.05 8.28 -8.55
CA GLU A 243 28.01 7.49 -7.79
C GLU A 243 28.85 6.57 -8.70
N ASN A 244 30.05 6.18 -8.26
CA ASN A 244 30.90 5.23 -8.98
C ASN A 244 30.30 3.82 -8.92
N LEU A 245 29.92 3.25 -10.08
CA LEU A 245 29.30 1.94 -10.16
C LEU A 245 30.32 0.81 -10.03
N PHE A 246 30.08 -0.12 -9.12
CA PHE A 246 30.83 -1.37 -9.00
C PHE A 246 30.35 -2.43 -10.01
N ALA A 247 29.03 -2.48 -10.26
CA ALA A 247 28.42 -3.35 -11.26
C ALA A 247 27.38 -2.55 -12.05
N GLU A 248 27.43 -2.63 -13.38
CA GLU A 248 26.50 -1.96 -14.27
C GLU A 248 25.90 -2.96 -15.24
N ILE A 249 24.60 -3.18 -15.17
CA ILE A 249 23.87 -4.11 -16.03
C ILE A 249 23.39 -3.35 -17.25
N LYS A 250 23.77 -3.86 -18.44
CA LYS A 250 23.46 -3.29 -19.75
C LYS A 250 22.77 -4.29 -20.67
N ASP A 251 22.24 -3.79 -21.79
CA ASP A 251 21.66 -4.59 -22.86
C ASP A 251 20.59 -5.59 -22.32
N VAL A 252 19.66 -5.10 -21.48
CA VAL A 252 18.60 -5.93 -20.89
C VAL A 252 17.58 -6.30 -21.96
N ASP A 253 17.51 -7.58 -22.28
CA ASP A 253 16.51 -8.20 -23.16
C ASP A 253 15.69 -9.24 -22.36
N LEU A 254 14.46 -8.86 -21.98
CA LEU A 254 13.57 -9.73 -21.22
C LEU A 254 12.91 -10.82 -22.08
N GLU A 255 12.82 -10.63 -23.40
CA GLU A 255 12.28 -11.63 -24.34
C GLU A 255 13.27 -12.77 -24.51
N GLN A 256 14.55 -12.44 -24.72
CA GLN A 256 15.64 -13.43 -24.78
C GLN A 256 16.15 -13.84 -23.39
N ARG A 257 15.70 -13.18 -22.33
CA ARG A 257 16.11 -13.39 -20.94
C ARG A 257 17.62 -13.27 -20.75
N THR A 258 18.19 -12.22 -21.33
CA THR A 258 19.63 -11.94 -21.28
C THR A 258 19.90 -10.51 -20.84
N PHE A 259 21.07 -10.29 -20.29
CA PHE A 259 21.66 -8.97 -20.06
C PHE A 259 23.19 -9.08 -20.02
N LYS A 260 23.89 -7.96 -20.01
CA LYS A 260 25.35 -7.92 -19.94
C LYS A 260 25.83 -7.18 -18.67
N GLU A 261 26.96 -7.62 -18.14
CA GLU A 261 27.75 -6.91 -17.14
C GLU A 261 29.22 -7.03 -17.54
N ASN A 262 29.90 -5.90 -17.66
CA ASN A 262 31.31 -5.84 -18.04
C ASN A 262 31.64 -6.69 -19.30
N GLY A 263 30.78 -6.65 -20.32
CA GLY A 263 30.92 -7.41 -21.56
C GLY A 263 30.54 -8.91 -21.47
N ILE A 264 30.30 -9.44 -20.29
CA ILE A 264 29.86 -10.82 -20.09
C ILE A 264 28.35 -10.91 -20.26
N THR A 265 27.88 -11.79 -21.15
CA THR A 265 26.46 -12.08 -21.31
C THR A 265 25.98 -13.10 -20.30
N TYR A 266 24.95 -12.75 -19.55
CA TYR A 266 24.23 -13.62 -18.64
C TYR A 266 22.91 -14.07 -19.27
N LYS A 267 22.66 -15.37 -19.26
CA LYS A 267 21.34 -15.97 -19.53
C LYS A 267 20.66 -16.24 -18.19
N THR A 268 19.39 -15.90 -18.08
CA THR A 268 18.67 -16.01 -16.81
C THR A 268 17.26 -16.57 -17.04
N LEU A 269 16.52 -16.79 -15.98
CA LEU A 269 15.08 -17.07 -16.05
C LEU A 269 14.23 -15.82 -15.76
N ALA A 270 14.87 -14.63 -15.71
CA ALA A 270 14.18 -13.36 -15.50
C ALA A 270 13.24 -13.07 -16.67
N ASN A 271 12.01 -12.75 -16.35
CA ASN A 271 10.98 -12.30 -17.28
C ASN A 271 10.45 -10.89 -16.95
N ASN A 272 11.08 -10.21 -15.99
CA ASN A 272 10.73 -8.87 -15.57
C ASN A 272 11.95 -8.12 -15.05
N ILE A 273 11.86 -6.79 -15.03
CA ILE A 273 12.97 -5.91 -14.67
C ILE A 273 13.40 -6.04 -13.20
N TYR A 274 12.49 -6.38 -12.28
CA TYR A 274 12.86 -6.58 -10.86
C TYR A 274 13.80 -7.74 -10.66
N THR A 275 13.57 -8.83 -11.39
CA THR A 275 14.46 -9.99 -11.32
C THR A 275 15.85 -9.62 -11.82
N VAL A 276 15.95 -8.68 -12.79
CA VAL A 276 17.25 -8.17 -13.25
C VAL A 276 17.96 -7.41 -12.12
N TYR A 277 17.26 -6.55 -11.36
CA TYR A 277 17.82 -5.89 -10.17
C TYR A 277 18.27 -6.89 -9.10
N ASN A 278 17.47 -7.92 -8.84
CA ASN A 278 17.87 -8.99 -7.92
C ASN A 278 19.16 -9.69 -8.39
N TYR A 279 19.29 -9.92 -9.69
CA TYR A 279 20.48 -10.57 -10.27
C TYR A 279 21.69 -9.64 -10.33
N ALA A 280 21.50 -8.33 -10.56
CA ALA A 280 22.55 -7.33 -10.42
C ALA A 280 23.20 -7.37 -9.03
N THR A 281 22.38 -7.56 -8.01
CA THR A 281 22.82 -7.72 -6.63
C THR A 281 23.63 -9.02 -6.45
N VAL A 282 23.16 -10.15 -7.01
CA VAL A 282 23.90 -11.44 -6.94
C VAL A 282 25.25 -11.31 -7.61
N ILE A 283 25.33 -10.64 -8.77
CA ILE A 283 26.59 -10.39 -9.48
C ILE A 283 27.51 -9.51 -8.63
N SER A 284 27.00 -8.46 -8.00
CA SER A 284 27.77 -7.60 -7.12
C SER A 284 28.38 -8.36 -5.93
N VAL A 285 27.59 -9.23 -5.30
CA VAL A 285 28.08 -10.10 -4.20
C VAL A 285 29.10 -11.11 -4.73
N ALA A 286 28.86 -11.72 -5.90
CA ALA A 286 29.81 -12.66 -6.51
C ALA A 286 31.16 -11.96 -6.83
N LYS A 287 31.15 -10.77 -7.41
CA LYS A 287 32.36 -9.96 -7.66
C LYS A 287 33.09 -9.65 -6.35
N LEU A 288 32.37 -9.24 -5.31
CA LEU A 288 32.94 -8.90 -4.01
C LEU A 288 33.71 -10.10 -3.39
N TYR A 289 33.13 -11.29 -3.49
CA TYR A 289 33.73 -12.51 -2.94
C TYR A 289 34.53 -13.33 -3.97
N LYS A 290 34.76 -12.80 -5.18
CA LYS A 290 35.51 -13.44 -6.28
C LYS A 290 34.95 -14.83 -6.65
N LEU A 291 33.63 -14.92 -6.81
CA LEU A 291 32.87 -16.10 -7.16
C LEU A 291 32.22 -15.95 -8.55
N ASP A 292 31.82 -17.05 -9.16
CA ASP A 292 31.08 -17.05 -10.43
C ASP A 292 29.58 -17.06 -10.19
N ALA A 293 28.86 -16.11 -10.82
CA ALA A 293 27.41 -16.03 -10.79
C ALA A 293 26.74 -16.60 -12.07
N LYS A 294 27.51 -16.82 -13.15
CA LYS A 294 26.96 -17.06 -14.49
C LYS A 294 26.11 -18.33 -14.58
N GLU A 295 26.65 -19.48 -14.16
CA GLU A 295 25.91 -20.74 -14.21
C GLU A 295 24.80 -20.78 -13.15
N ALA A 296 24.99 -20.15 -11.99
CA ALA A 296 23.95 -20.05 -10.98
C ALA A 296 22.72 -19.27 -11.49
N LEU A 297 22.91 -18.09 -12.09
CA LEU A 297 21.81 -17.27 -12.61
C LEU A 297 21.07 -17.93 -13.78
N LYS A 298 21.73 -18.77 -14.57
CA LYS A 298 21.14 -19.50 -15.68
C LYS A 298 20.14 -20.58 -15.22
N THR A 299 20.36 -21.16 -14.04
CA THR A 299 19.62 -22.32 -13.54
C THR A 299 18.75 -22.02 -12.33
N PHE A 300 18.90 -20.84 -11.70
CA PHE A 300 18.12 -20.45 -10.56
C PHE A 300 16.65 -20.27 -10.92
N LYS A 301 15.77 -21.04 -10.27
CA LYS A 301 14.32 -20.99 -10.48
C LYS A 301 13.64 -20.11 -9.45
N LEU A 302 12.66 -19.34 -9.92
CA LEU A 302 11.75 -18.60 -9.08
C LEU A 302 10.65 -19.56 -8.60
N ASP A 303 10.47 -19.68 -7.29
CA ASP A 303 9.51 -20.57 -6.65
C ASP A 303 8.54 -19.84 -5.73
N ASN A 304 7.54 -20.56 -5.23
CA ASN A 304 6.64 -20.12 -4.16
C ASN A 304 5.73 -18.93 -4.50
N GLY A 305 5.12 -18.92 -5.69
CA GLY A 305 4.13 -17.92 -6.09
C GLY A 305 4.74 -16.57 -6.50
N ARG A 306 5.99 -16.56 -6.97
CA ARG A 306 6.67 -15.37 -7.51
C ARG A 306 6.93 -15.57 -8.98
N ALA A 307 6.00 -15.11 -9.82
CA ALA A 307 5.95 -15.41 -11.26
C ALA A 307 5.90 -16.93 -11.54
N GLU A 308 5.23 -17.68 -10.66
CA GLU A 308 5.10 -19.13 -10.79
C GLU A 308 4.13 -19.45 -11.91
N ASN A 309 4.61 -20.19 -12.93
CA ASN A 309 3.80 -20.66 -14.05
C ASN A 309 3.48 -22.14 -13.89
N ILE A 310 2.19 -22.47 -13.83
CA ILE A 310 1.69 -23.83 -13.66
C ILE A 310 0.57 -24.13 -14.65
N GLU A 311 0.36 -25.39 -14.95
CA GLU A 311 -0.79 -25.85 -15.73
C GLU A 311 -1.81 -26.53 -14.81
N VAL A 312 -3.03 -26.04 -14.78
CA VAL A 312 -4.13 -26.59 -13.98
C VAL A 312 -5.35 -26.80 -14.86
N ASN A 313 -5.80 -28.05 -14.97
CA ASN A 313 -6.97 -28.43 -15.77
C ASN A 313 -6.88 -28.02 -17.26
N GLY A 314 -5.67 -28.00 -17.82
CA GLY A 314 -5.42 -27.55 -19.19
C GLY A 314 -5.49 -26.03 -19.35
N CYS A 315 -5.37 -25.27 -18.26
CA CYS A 315 -5.27 -23.82 -18.27
C CYS A 315 -3.88 -23.41 -17.78
N GLU A 316 -3.16 -22.62 -18.55
CA GLU A 316 -1.95 -21.95 -18.08
C GLU A 316 -2.35 -20.96 -17.00
N THR A 317 -1.67 -21.02 -15.87
CA THR A 317 -1.95 -20.19 -14.69
C THR A 317 -0.67 -19.57 -14.17
N ILE A 318 -0.63 -18.23 -14.12
CA ILE A 318 0.50 -17.46 -13.61
C ILE A 318 0.12 -16.87 -12.25
N ILE A 319 0.90 -17.23 -11.20
CA ILE A 319 0.62 -16.83 -9.83
C ILE A 319 1.69 -15.83 -9.36
N ASN A 320 1.24 -14.67 -8.87
CA ASN A 320 2.09 -13.61 -8.36
C ASN A 320 1.70 -13.16 -6.96
N LEU A 321 2.72 -12.89 -6.14
CA LEU A 321 2.59 -12.16 -4.88
C LEU A 321 2.58 -10.66 -5.16
N ALA A 322 1.57 -9.93 -4.64
CA ALA A 322 1.57 -8.48 -4.58
C ALA A 322 1.07 -8.00 -3.22
N LYS A 323 1.93 -7.34 -2.46
CA LYS A 323 1.62 -6.86 -1.10
C LYS A 323 1.66 -5.33 -0.98
N ASN A 324 1.96 -4.64 -2.06
CA ASN A 324 2.05 -3.19 -2.19
C ASN A 324 1.76 -2.77 -3.64
N PRO A 325 1.57 -1.45 -3.91
CA PRO A 325 1.25 -0.95 -5.25
C PRO A 325 2.27 -1.36 -6.29
N THR A 326 3.55 -1.28 -5.98
CA THR A 326 4.64 -1.60 -6.89
C THR A 326 4.58 -3.06 -7.36
N GLY A 327 4.42 -4.02 -6.44
CA GLY A 327 4.28 -5.44 -6.79
C GLY A 327 3.03 -5.73 -7.63
N ALA A 328 1.92 -5.05 -7.35
CA ALA A 328 0.69 -5.18 -8.12
C ALA A 328 0.83 -4.59 -9.53
N ASN A 329 1.40 -3.39 -9.66
CA ASN A 329 1.63 -2.74 -10.95
C ASN A 329 2.50 -3.58 -11.89
N VAL A 330 3.51 -4.26 -11.34
CA VAL A 330 4.35 -5.18 -12.12
C VAL A 330 3.58 -6.39 -12.57
N SER A 331 2.81 -6.99 -11.68
CA SER A 331 1.99 -8.15 -12.05
C SER A 331 0.99 -7.80 -13.14
N LEU A 332 0.36 -6.61 -13.06
CA LEU A 332 -0.55 -6.10 -14.09
C LEU A 332 0.18 -5.76 -15.39
N ARG A 333 1.42 -5.25 -15.30
CA ARG A 333 2.23 -5.00 -16.49
C ARG A 333 2.55 -6.31 -17.22
N THR A 334 3.00 -7.34 -16.52
CA THR A 334 3.25 -8.68 -17.09
C THR A 334 1.97 -9.25 -17.72
N LEU A 335 0.81 -9.05 -17.08
CA LEU A 335 -0.49 -9.43 -17.63
C LEU A 335 -0.79 -8.66 -18.91
N ASN A 336 -0.49 -7.37 -18.99
CA ASN A 336 -0.78 -6.52 -20.16
C ASN A 336 0.16 -6.75 -21.35
N GLU A 337 1.37 -7.23 -21.10
CA GLU A 337 2.35 -7.61 -22.14
C GLU A 337 1.95 -8.92 -22.83
N ASP A 338 1.12 -9.74 -22.20
CA ASP A 338 0.57 -10.95 -22.79
C ASP A 338 -0.60 -10.60 -23.76
N PRO A 339 -0.51 -10.94 -25.06
CA PRO A 339 -1.54 -10.63 -26.04
C PRO A 339 -2.78 -11.52 -25.96
N GLU A 340 -2.71 -12.67 -25.26
CA GLU A 340 -3.81 -13.63 -25.20
C GLU A 340 -4.99 -13.13 -24.36
N GLU A 341 -6.19 -13.66 -24.62
CA GLU A 341 -7.34 -13.48 -23.74
C GLU A 341 -7.12 -14.21 -22.41
N LYS A 342 -7.44 -13.54 -21.32
CA LYS A 342 -7.18 -14.04 -19.98
C LYS A 342 -8.24 -13.61 -18.97
N GLU A 343 -8.23 -14.27 -17.84
CA GLU A 343 -9.01 -13.90 -16.65
C GLU A 343 -8.08 -13.65 -15.47
N LEU A 344 -8.48 -12.74 -14.59
CA LEU A 344 -7.71 -12.35 -13.41
C LEU A 344 -8.45 -12.78 -12.14
N LEU A 345 -7.74 -13.41 -11.20
CA LEU A 345 -8.14 -13.52 -9.80
C LEU A 345 -7.26 -12.59 -8.95
N PHE A 346 -7.88 -11.67 -8.23
CA PHE A 346 -7.19 -10.84 -7.24
C PHE A 346 -7.65 -11.20 -5.83
N VAL A 347 -6.73 -11.69 -4.97
CA VAL A 347 -7.06 -12.09 -3.60
C VAL A 347 -6.45 -11.12 -2.61
N LEU A 348 -7.30 -10.43 -1.84
CA LEU A 348 -6.90 -9.38 -0.90
C LEU A 348 -7.39 -9.69 0.51
N ASN A 349 -6.46 -9.81 1.45
CA ASN A 349 -6.72 -9.94 2.89
C ASN A 349 -6.21 -8.72 3.66
N ASP A 350 -6.76 -8.50 4.87
CA ASP A 350 -6.34 -7.48 5.84
C ASP A 350 -5.92 -8.09 7.19
N LYS A 351 -5.26 -9.26 7.13
CA LYS A 351 -4.75 -9.92 8.34
C LYS A 351 -3.50 -9.20 8.85
N ALA A 352 -3.17 -9.39 10.14
CA ALA A 352 -2.04 -8.72 10.78
C ALA A 352 -0.70 -8.80 10.02
N ALA A 353 -0.45 -9.85 9.23
CA ALA A 353 0.76 -9.98 8.43
C ALA A 353 0.66 -9.28 7.05
N ASP A 354 -0.54 -8.89 6.60
CA ASP A 354 -0.76 -8.12 5.38
C ASP A 354 -0.75 -6.60 5.64
N GLY A 355 -0.96 -6.19 6.90
CA GLY A 355 -1.39 -4.86 7.30
C GLY A 355 -2.93 -4.76 7.28
N HIS A 356 -3.48 -3.94 8.16
CA HIS A 356 -4.92 -3.71 8.23
C HIS A 356 -5.37 -2.67 7.21
N ASP A 357 -4.45 -1.80 6.78
CA ASP A 357 -4.67 -0.81 5.74
C ASP A 357 -4.59 -1.44 4.34
N VAL A 358 -5.69 -1.39 3.60
CA VAL A 358 -5.76 -1.83 2.20
C VAL A 358 -5.85 -0.66 1.21
N SER A 359 -5.68 0.57 1.68
CA SER A 359 -5.78 1.78 0.84
C SER A 359 -4.76 1.79 -0.30
N TRP A 360 -3.64 1.08 -0.15
CA TRP A 360 -2.62 0.93 -1.17
C TRP A 360 -3.14 0.41 -2.53
N ILE A 361 -4.31 -0.25 -2.57
CA ILE A 361 -4.90 -0.68 -3.83
C ILE A 361 -5.30 0.50 -4.73
N TRP A 362 -5.46 1.70 -4.17
CA TRP A 362 -5.79 2.91 -4.91
C TRP A 362 -4.58 3.54 -5.60
N ASP A 363 -3.37 3.21 -5.15
CA ASP A 363 -2.11 3.60 -5.79
C ASP A 363 -1.73 2.64 -6.95
N ILE A 364 -2.55 1.60 -7.20
CA ILE A 364 -2.36 0.71 -8.34
C ILE A 364 -2.86 1.41 -9.61
N ASN A 365 -2.03 1.44 -10.66
CA ASN A 365 -2.48 1.76 -12.01
C ASN A 365 -3.25 0.56 -12.58
N PHE A 366 -4.57 0.52 -12.33
CA PHE A 366 -5.40 -0.61 -12.72
C PHE A 366 -5.90 -0.46 -14.15
N GLU A 367 -5.01 -0.61 -15.11
CA GLU A 367 -5.33 -0.77 -16.52
C GLU A 367 -5.08 -2.21 -16.93
N VAL A 368 -6.07 -2.89 -17.50
CA VAL A 368 -5.96 -4.27 -17.95
C VAL A 368 -6.37 -4.43 -19.42
N LYS A 369 -5.54 -5.17 -20.18
CA LYS A 369 -5.77 -5.45 -21.60
C LYS A 369 -6.12 -6.92 -21.80
N ASN A 370 -7.06 -7.20 -22.70
CA ASN A 370 -7.49 -8.57 -23.04
C ASN A 370 -7.94 -9.39 -21.83
N VAL A 371 -8.46 -8.74 -20.78
CA VAL A 371 -9.07 -9.39 -19.62
C VAL A 371 -10.57 -9.46 -19.82
N THR A 372 -11.12 -10.67 -19.88
CA THR A 372 -12.54 -10.89 -20.15
C THR A 372 -13.39 -10.89 -18.89
N ARG A 373 -12.82 -11.26 -17.74
CA ARG A 373 -13.48 -11.34 -16.45
C ARG A 373 -12.48 -11.20 -15.31
N ILE A 374 -12.93 -10.60 -14.20
CA ILE A 374 -12.12 -10.47 -12.98
C ILE A 374 -12.90 -11.06 -11.81
N VAL A 375 -12.26 -11.98 -11.09
CA VAL A 375 -12.72 -12.52 -9.82
C VAL A 375 -11.94 -11.84 -8.70
N THR A 376 -12.62 -11.34 -7.67
CA THR A 376 -11.97 -10.82 -6.47
C THR A 376 -12.30 -11.72 -5.27
N ALA A 377 -11.34 -11.94 -4.37
CA ALA A 377 -11.54 -12.82 -3.24
C ALA A 377 -10.80 -12.36 -1.97
N GLY A 378 -11.11 -13.01 -0.85
CA GLY A 378 -10.51 -12.73 0.46
C GLY A 378 -11.32 -11.80 1.34
N THR A 379 -10.76 -11.43 2.49
CA THR A 379 -11.47 -10.61 3.49
C THR A 379 -11.82 -9.21 3.02
N ARG A 380 -11.19 -8.74 1.93
CA ARG A 380 -11.40 -7.41 1.33
C ARG A 380 -11.75 -7.52 -0.17
N ALA A 381 -12.49 -8.57 -0.53
CA ALA A 381 -12.90 -8.83 -1.92
C ALA A 381 -13.71 -7.67 -2.52
N TYR A 382 -14.61 -7.06 -1.75
CA TYR A 382 -15.43 -5.94 -2.20
C TYR A 382 -14.64 -4.64 -2.35
N ASP A 383 -13.65 -4.36 -1.47
CA ASP A 383 -12.76 -3.20 -1.64
C ASP A 383 -12.04 -3.27 -2.99
N MET A 384 -11.53 -4.45 -3.35
CA MET A 384 -10.88 -4.66 -4.64
C MET A 384 -11.87 -4.56 -5.82
N ALA A 385 -13.09 -5.06 -5.67
CA ALA A 385 -14.13 -4.94 -6.68
C ALA A 385 -14.50 -3.47 -6.95
N ILE A 386 -14.64 -2.65 -5.90
CA ILE A 386 -14.88 -1.20 -6.00
C ILE A 386 -13.71 -0.53 -6.75
N ARG A 387 -12.47 -0.87 -6.38
CA ARG A 387 -11.27 -0.31 -7.03
C ARG A 387 -11.25 -0.63 -8.54
N ILE A 388 -11.54 -1.87 -8.91
CA ILE A 388 -11.58 -2.32 -10.31
C ILE A 388 -12.72 -1.62 -11.07
N LYS A 389 -13.92 -1.57 -10.48
CA LYS A 389 -15.09 -0.84 -11.04
C LYS A 389 -14.74 0.63 -11.29
N THR A 390 -14.10 1.28 -10.33
CA THR A 390 -13.69 2.70 -10.40
C THR A 390 -12.64 2.95 -11.48
N SER A 391 -11.82 1.96 -11.85
CA SER A 391 -10.90 2.08 -12.98
C SER A 391 -11.58 2.04 -14.37
N GLY A 392 -12.89 1.84 -14.40
CA GLY A 392 -13.68 1.79 -15.63
C GLY A 392 -13.92 0.38 -16.18
N PHE A 393 -13.45 -0.68 -15.50
CA PHE A 393 -13.77 -2.05 -15.89
C PHE A 393 -15.27 -2.32 -15.70
N ASP A 394 -15.85 -3.12 -16.60
CA ASP A 394 -17.29 -3.42 -16.61
C ASP A 394 -17.71 -4.18 -15.32
N ALA A 395 -18.57 -3.57 -14.52
CA ALA A 395 -19.01 -4.12 -13.24
C ALA A 395 -19.70 -5.48 -13.37
N ASP A 396 -20.39 -5.75 -14.50
CA ASP A 396 -21.04 -7.04 -14.75
C ASP A 396 -20.05 -8.19 -14.99
N LYS A 397 -18.77 -7.86 -15.17
CA LYS A 397 -17.65 -8.81 -15.34
C LYS A 397 -16.75 -8.92 -14.12
N ILE A 398 -17.15 -8.32 -13.00
CA ILE A 398 -16.45 -8.42 -11.71
C ILE A 398 -17.25 -9.32 -10.78
N GLU A 399 -16.64 -10.39 -10.31
CA GLU A 399 -17.27 -11.38 -9.42
C GLU A 399 -16.56 -11.41 -8.07
N PRO A 400 -17.06 -10.73 -7.01
CA PRO A 400 -16.51 -10.81 -5.66
C PRO A 400 -16.98 -12.04 -4.90
N TYR A 401 -16.07 -12.73 -4.23
CA TYR A 401 -16.30 -13.89 -3.37
C TYR A 401 -15.58 -13.72 -2.03
N LEU A 402 -16.28 -13.97 -0.93
CA LEU A 402 -15.66 -14.02 0.40
C LEU A 402 -14.98 -15.37 0.64
N ASP A 403 -15.53 -16.45 0.09
CA ASP A 403 -14.95 -17.77 0.17
C ASP A 403 -13.93 -17.99 -0.97
N LEU A 404 -12.71 -18.32 -0.59
CA LEU A 404 -11.61 -18.50 -1.53
C LEU A 404 -11.78 -19.72 -2.44
N LYS A 405 -12.40 -20.79 -1.93
CA LYS A 405 -12.66 -22.00 -2.71
C LYS A 405 -13.68 -21.76 -3.80
N GLU A 406 -14.74 -21.02 -3.48
CA GLU A 406 -15.75 -20.61 -4.47
C GLU A 406 -15.13 -19.70 -5.54
N ALA A 407 -14.27 -18.76 -5.14
CA ALA A 407 -13.55 -17.88 -6.06
C ALA A 407 -12.67 -18.66 -7.03
N VAL A 408 -11.88 -19.63 -6.51
CA VAL A 408 -11.03 -20.49 -7.37
C VAL A 408 -11.89 -21.35 -8.29
N GLN A 409 -12.99 -21.92 -7.81
CA GLN A 409 -13.93 -22.66 -8.66
C GLN A 409 -14.55 -21.76 -9.74
N ALA A 410 -14.91 -20.53 -9.41
CA ALA A 410 -15.42 -19.55 -10.35
C ALA A 410 -14.39 -19.22 -11.43
N LEU A 411 -13.12 -18.97 -11.06
CA LEU A 411 -12.03 -18.70 -12.00
C LEU A 411 -11.88 -19.78 -13.05
N TYR A 412 -11.96 -21.05 -12.66
CA TYR A 412 -11.75 -22.20 -13.58
C TYR A 412 -13.03 -22.70 -14.28
N ARG A 413 -14.12 -21.89 -14.32
CA ARG A 413 -15.31 -22.17 -15.15
C ARG A 413 -15.01 -22.08 -16.64
N THR A 414 -13.99 -21.38 -17.05
CA THR A 414 -13.56 -21.19 -18.44
C THR A 414 -12.18 -21.82 -18.67
N LYS A 415 -11.79 -21.97 -19.93
CA LYS A 415 -10.48 -22.53 -20.35
C LYS A 415 -9.46 -21.46 -20.78
N THR A 416 -9.79 -20.18 -20.62
CA THR A 416 -8.86 -19.08 -20.86
C THR A 416 -7.65 -19.17 -19.93
N LYS A 417 -6.55 -18.51 -20.29
CA LYS A 417 -5.36 -18.33 -19.46
C LYS A 417 -5.72 -17.58 -18.16
N LYS A 418 -5.07 -17.94 -17.05
CA LYS A 418 -5.35 -17.39 -15.73
C LYS A 418 -4.18 -16.62 -15.18
N TYR A 419 -4.47 -15.42 -14.64
CA TYR A 419 -3.56 -14.66 -13.81
C TYR A 419 -4.11 -14.61 -12.39
N VAL A 420 -3.25 -14.84 -11.41
CA VAL A 420 -3.60 -14.83 -9.99
C VAL A 420 -2.66 -13.89 -9.28
N ILE A 421 -3.21 -12.85 -8.68
CA ILE A 421 -2.48 -11.89 -7.85
C ILE A 421 -3.02 -12.03 -6.43
N ALA A 422 -2.16 -12.34 -5.48
CA ALA A 422 -2.55 -12.54 -4.09
C ALA A 422 -1.60 -11.82 -3.15
N ASN A 423 -2.13 -11.23 -2.06
CA ASN A 423 -1.27 -10.66 -1.04
C ASN A 423 -0.70 -11.73 -0.10
N TYR A 424 0.12 -11.33 0.87
CA TYR A 424 1.02 -12.23 1.60
C TYR A 424 0.30 -13.40 2.27
N THR A 425 -0.76 -13.14 3.06
CA THR A 425 -1.48 -14.22 3.74
C THR A 425 -2.44 -14.99 2.83
N ALA A 426 -2.79 -14.43 1.68
CA ALA A 426 -3.67 -15.06 0.71
C ALA A 426 -2.93 -16.04 -0.22
N LEU A 427 -1.65 -15.81 -0.50
CA LEU A 427 -0.90 -16.53 -1.53
C LEU A 427 -0.89 -18.05 -1.31
N GLN A 428 -0.44 -18.54 -0.17
CA GLN A 428 -0.33 -19.98 0.06
C GLN A 428 -1.70 -20.69 0.13
N PRO A 429 -2.73 -20.14 0.79
CA PRO A 429 -4.08 -20.70 0.69
C PRO A 429 -4.59 -20.75 -0.76
N THR A 430 -4.39 -19.69 -1.55
CA THR A 430 -4.83 -19.65 -2.95
C THR A 430 -4.12 -20.73 -3.78
N ARG A 431 -2.80 -20.86 -3.65
CA ARG A 431 -2.03 -21.93 -4.31
C ARG A 431 -2.58 -23.31 -3.94
N LYS A 432 -2.82 -23.55 -2.65
CA LYS A 432 -3.36 -24.82 -2.15
C LYS A 432 -4.70 -25.16 -2.80
N GLU A 433 -5.65 -24.22 -2.84
CA GLU A 433 -6.97 -24.43 -3.47
C GLU A 433 -6.83 -24.70 -4.98
N ILE A 434 -5.94 -24.00 -5.70
CA ILE A 434 -5.68 -24.19 -7.12
C ILE A 434 -5.10 -25.61 -7.37
N PHE A 435 -4.11 -26.04 -6.59
CA PHE A 435 -3.53 -27.38 -6.73
C PHE A 435 -4.52 -28.49 -6.38
N GLN A 436 -5.35 -28.30 -5.35
CA GLN A 436 -6.40 -29.27 -4.99
C GLN A 436 -7.43 -29.42 -6.09
N LEU A 437 -7.85 -28.32 -6.74
CA LEU A 437 -8.76 -28.37 -7.89
C LEU A 437 -8.18 -29.21 -9.03
N GLY A 438 -6.88 -29.07 -9.33
CA GLY A 438 -6.20 -29.88 -10.35
C GLY A 438 -6.12 -31.36 -10.04
N THR A 439 -6.05 -31.75 -8.76
CA THR A 439 -6.02 -33.16 -8.33
C THR A 439 -7.40 -33.82 -8.28
N VAL A 440 -8.42 -33.08 -7.87
CA VAL A 440 -9.80 -33.61 -7.73
C VAL A 440 -10.43 -33.93 -9.11
N LEU A 441 -10.13 -33.17 -10.14
CA LEU A 441 -10.71 -33.39 -11.47
C LEU A 441 -10.06 -34.55 -12.27
N LYS A 442 -8.88 -35.04 -11.86
CA LYS A 442 -8.34 -36.32 -12.37
C LYS A 442 -9.18 -37.55 -11.97
N TRP A 443 -10.05 -37.41 -10.96
CA TRP A 443 -10.82 -38.53 -10.38
C TRP A 443 -12.35 -38.48 -10.65
N LYS A 444 -12.89 -37.41 -11.24
CA LYS A 444 -14.35 -37.32 -11.53
C LYS A 444 -14.60 -36.67 -12.90
N ASN A 445 -15.03 -37.50 -13.85
CA ASN A 445 -15.79 -37.05 -15.03
C ASN A 445 -17.13 -36.44 -14.55
N PHE A 446 -17.16 -35.16 -14.20
CA PHE A 446 -18.38 -34.46 -13.82
C PHE A 446 -19.05 -33.85 -15.06
N ARG A 447 -20.24 -34.35 -15.40
CA ARG A 447 -21.17 -33.68 -16.31
C ARG A 447 -21.58 -32.35 -15.68
N PHE A 448 -21.14 -31.25 -16.28
CA PHE A 448 -21.63 -29.93 -15.93
C PHE A 448 -23.10 -29.78 -16.37
N ARG A 449 -24.00 -29.52 -15.42
CA ARG A 449 -25.32 -28.98 -15.74
C ARG A 449 -25.13 -27.55 -16.22
N THR A 450 -25.43 -27.30 -17.49
CA THR A 450 -25.53 -25.98 -18.08
C THR A 450 -26.67 -25.22 -17.40
N VAL A 451 -26.34 -24.09 -16.78
CA VAL A 451 -27.33 -23.10 -16.30
C VAL A 451 -27.92 -22.43 -17.54
N PRO A 452 -29.23 -22.22 -17.60
CA PRO A 452 -29.90 -21.69 -18.80
C PRO A 452 -29.42 -20.29 -19.15
N ASN A 453 -29.03 -20.13 -20.39
CA ASN A 453 -28.67 -18.88 -21.04
C ASN A 453 -29.83 -17.87 -20.93
N ARG A 454 -29.74 -16.84 -20.14
CA ARG A 454 -30.67 -15.71 -20.18
C ARG A 454 -30.40 -14.90 -21.44
N LYS A 455 -31.06 -15.28 -22.52
CA LYS A 455 -31.23 -14.44 -23.70
C LYS A 455 -32.15 -13.26 -23.37
N ASN A 456 -31.79 -12.14 -23.97
CA ASN A 456 -32.54 -10.89 -24.14
C ASN A 456 -32.12 -9.73 -23.20
N PHE A 457 -31.02 -9.09 -23.57
CA PHE A 457 -30.91 -7.66 -23.31
C PHE A 457 -31.22 -6.88 -24.58
N ARG A 458 -32.39 -6.25 -24.62
CA ARG A 458 -32.75 -5.24 -25.61
C ARG A 458 -31.74 -4.12 -25.55
N LYS A 459 -31.20 -3.71 -26.71
CA LYS A 459 -30.47 -2.44 -26.84
C LYS A 459 -31.35 -1.34 -26.27
N ARG A 460 -31.03 -0.84 -25.10
CA ARG A 460 -31.64 0.37 -24.56
C ARG A 460 -31.15 1.54 -25.43
N THR A 461 -32.06 2.17 -26.12
CA THR A 461 -31.88 3.51 -26.69
C THR A 461 -31.45 4.45 -25.55
N VAL A 462 -30.38 5.20 -25.77
CA VAL A 462 -29.86 6.19 -24.83
C VAL A 462 -30.98 7.19 -24.52
N PRO A 463 -31.44 7.30 -23.27
CA PRO A 463 -32.55 8.21 -22.95
C PRO A 463 -32.15 9.67 -23.22
N ASN A 464 -33.12 10.48 -23.60
CA ASN A 464 -32.95 11.89 -24.04
C ASN A 464 -32.27 12.79 -22.99
N TRP A 465 -32.29 12.42 -21.69
CA TRP A 465 -31.61 13.14 -20.60
C TRP A 465 -30.08 13.01 -20.65
N LYS A 466 -29.49 11.93 -21.19
CA LYS A 466 -28.04 11.82 -21.41
C LYS A 466 -27.48 12.95 -22.29
N ARG A 467 -28.29 13.47 -23.25
CA ARG A 467 -27.89 14.64 -24.05
C ARG A 467 -27.81 15.95 -23.25
N ARG A 468 -28.51 16.07 -22.12
CA ARG A 468 -28.60 17.32 -21.34
C ARG A 468 -27.36 17.52 -20.44
N TYR A 469 -26.67 16.43 -20.06
CA TYR A 469 -25.49 16.49 -19.17
C TYR A 469 -24.15 16.55 -19.89
N TRP A 470 -24.07 16.18 -21.17
CA TRP A 470 -22.84 16.19 -21.97
C TRP A 470 -22.18 17.57 -22.15
N MET A 471 -22.80 18.63 -21.65
CA MET A 471 -22.26 20.00 -21.65
C MET A 471 -21.88 20.50 -20.25
N LYS A 472 -22.08 19.71 -19.19
CA LYS A 472 -21.71 20.12 -17.82
C LYS A 472 -20.31 19.61 -17.48
N GLU A 473 -19.57 20.45 -16.79
CA GLU A 473 -18.24 20.13 -16.31
C GLU A 473 -18.01 20.67 -14.89
N LEU A 474 -17.13 20.04 -14.11
CA LEU A 474 -16.58 20.55 -12.88
C LEU A 474 -15.06 20.66 -13.01
N LYS A 475 -14.47 21.62 -12.28
CA LYS A 475 -13.02 21.82 -12.19
C LYS A 475 -12.54 21.48 -10.77
N LEU A 476 -11.56 20.61 -10.67
CA LEU A 476 -10.93 20.21 -9.42
C LEU A 476 -9.47 20.64 -9.41
N LEU A 477 -9.04 21.31 -8.35
CA LEU A 477 -7.64 21.59 -8.06
C LEU A 477 -7.12 20.55 -7.07
N TYR A 478 -6.09 19.79 -7.48
CA TYR A 478 -5.37 18.87 -6.62
C TYR A 478 -4.11 19.53 -6.08
N LEU A 479 -4.10 19.83 -4.77
CA LEU A 479 -2.99 20.50 -4.11
C LEU A 479 -1.89 19.52 -3.71
N TYR A 480 -0.67 19.82 -4.11
CA TYR A 480 0.56 19.11 -3.73
C TYR A 480 0.50 17.58 -3.89
N PRO A 481 0.16 17.08 -5.10
CA PRO A 481 0.07 15.64 -5.34
C PRO A 481 1.38 14.88 -5.11
N ASP A 482 2.49 15.58 -5.10
CA ASP A 482 3.84 15.06 -4.85
C ASP A 482 4.21 14.97 -3.37
N MET A 483 3.46 15.63 -2.46
CA MET A 483 3.73 15.67 -1.02
C MET A 483 2.52 15.26 -0.16
N LEU A 484 1.29 15.46 -0.65
CA LEU A 484 0.05 15.14 0.06
C LEU A 484 -0.68 13.97 -0.60
N GLU A 485 -0.01 12.82 -0.72
CA GLU A 485 -0.58 11.60 -1.25
C GLU A 485 -0.14 10.40 -0.41
N LEU A 486 -0.83 10.20 0.72
CA LEU A 486 -0.66 9.02 1.58
C LEU A 486 -1.94 8.18 1.60
N TYR A 487 -1.80 6.88 1.87
CA TYR A 487 -2.93 5.96 2.11
C TYR A 487 -3.99 5.93 1.00
N GLY A 488 -3.58 6.11 -0.27
CA GLY A 488 -4.46 6.03 -1.44
C GLY A 488 -5.46 7.19 -1.56
N ASP A 489 -5.16 8.36 -1.00
CA ASP A 489 -6.06 9.52 -0.97
C ASP A 489 -6.45 10.03 -2.37
N TYR A 490 -5.57 9.86 -3.39
CA TYR A 490 -5.90 10.11 -4.79
C TYR A 490 -7.16 9.33 -5.26
N GLY A 491 -7.46 8.21 -4.62
CA GLY A 491 -8.68 7.46 -4.87
C GLY A 491 -9.97 8.28 -4.70
N ASN A 492 -9.98 9.32 -3.85
CA ASN A 492 -11.12 10.23 -3.76
C ASN A 492 -11.39 10.95 -5.09
N ILE A 493 -10.33 11.42 -5.77
CA ILE A 493 -10.44 12.03 -7.10
C ILE A 493 -10.90 11.00 -8.14
N GLN A 494 -10.36 9.78 -8.10
CA GLN A 494 -10.74 8.70 -9.01
C GLN A 494 -12.23 8.34 -8.87
N VAL A 495 -12.74 8.28 -7.64
CA VAL A 495 -14.17 8.04 -7.36
C VAL A 495 -15.04 9.18 -7.89
N LEU A 496 -14.70 10.44 -7.61
CA LEU A 496 -15.44 11.59 -8.14
C LEU A 496 -15.47 11.58 -9.67
N LYS A 497 -14.32 11.36 -10.31
CA LYS A 497 -14.20 11.26 -11.76
C LYS A 497 -15.10 10.16 -12.32
N TYR A 498 -15.00 8.94 -11.78
CA TYR A 498 -15.81 7.81 -12.20
C TYR A 498 -17.32 8.12 -12.08
N ARG A 499 -17.75 8.67 -10.92
CA ARG A 499 -19.17 8.95 -10.67
C ARG A 499 -19.73 10.08 -11.56
N LEU A 500 -18.90 11.09 -11.88
CA LEU A 500 -19.23 12.16 -12.83
C LEU A 500 -19.31 11.63 -14.25
N GLU A 501 -18.31 10.88 -14.72
CA GLU A 501 -18.30 10.30 -16.07
C GLU A 501 -19.48 9.35 -16.32
N LYS A 502 -19.87 8.54 -15.31
CA LYS A 502 -21.08 7.69 -15.42
C LYS A 502 -22.37 8.48 -15.59
N ARG A 503 -22.36 9.76 -15.18
CA ARG A 503 -23.47 10.71 -15.37
C ARG A 503 -23.30 11.62 -16.58
N GLY A 504 -22.26 11.43 -17.38
CA GLY A 504 -21.96 12.24 -18.57
C GLY A 504 -21.48 13.65 -18.24
N ILE A 505 -20.87 13.86 -17.06
CA ILE A 505 -20.29 15.13 -16.60
C ILE A 505 -18.78 15.01 -16.67
N ASN A 506 -18.10 16.02 -17.24
CA ASN A 506 -16.65 16.06 -17.32
C ASN A 506 -16.05 16.57 -16.01
N LEU A 507 -14.91 16.00 -15.58
CA LEU A 507 -14.09 16.52 -14.49
C LEU A 507 -12.73 16.93 -15.02
N ILE A 508 -12.45 18.24 -15.01
CA ILE A 508 -11.13 18.79 -15.32
C ILE A 508 -10.33 18.79 -14.03
N ILE A 509 -9.14 18.21 -14.05
CA ILE A 509 -8.27 18.08 -12.88
C ILE A 509 -6.99 18.85 -13.17
N ASP A 510 -6.78 19.95 -12.45
CA ASP A 510 -5.55 20.71 -12.44
C ASP A 510 -4.75 20.35 -11.17
N LYS A 511 -3.43 20.37 -11.27
CA LYS A 511 -2.51 20.07 -10.18
C LYS A 511 -1.72 21.30 -9.82
N TYR A 512 -1.41 21.45 -8.55
CA TYR A 512 -0.51 22.50 -8.06
C TYR A 512 0.55 21.90 -7.15
N SER A 513 1.81 22.16 -7.47
CA SER A 513 2.99 21.81 -6.67
C SER A 513 3.84 23.06 -6.37
N ILE A 514 4.78 22.94 -5.44
CA ILE A 514 5.70 24.04 -5.11
C ILE A 514 6.43 24.50 -6.38
N CYS A 515 6.52 25.81 -6.60
CA CYS A 515 7.09 26.47 -7.75
C CYS A 515 6.19 26.54 -9.00
N ASP A 516 4.99 25.99 -8.99
CA ASP A 516 4.02 26.24 -10.05
C ASP A 516 3.47 27.67 -9.99
N ASN A 517 2.81 28.10 -11.05
CA ASN A 517 2.10 29.38 -11.04
C ASN A 517 0.95 29.37 -10.04
N ALA A 518 0.79 30.44 -9.30
CA ALA A 518 -0.26 30.58 -8.27
C ALA A 518 -1.66 30.27 -8.85
N PRO A 519 -2.42 29.32 -8.27
CA PRO A 519 -3.74 29.01 -8.76
C PRO A 519 -4.77 30.08 -8.32
N ASP A 520 -5.74 30.36 -9.18
CA ASP A 520 -6.95 31.10 -8.76
C ASP A 520 -7.92 30.12 -8.10
N PHE A 521 -7.86 30.00 -6.77
CA PHE A 521 -8.68 29.07 -6.01
C PHE A 521 -10.18 29.25 -6.22
N ALA A 522 -10.64 30.49 -6.42
CA ALA A 522 -12.06 30.79 -6.60
C ALA A 522 -12.61 30.33 -7.95
N SER A 523 -11.75 30.07 -8.93
CA SER A 523 -12.13 29.57 -10.26
C SER A 523 -12.46 28.06 -10.29
N TYR A 524 -12.16 27.34 -9.22
CA TYR A 524 -12.43 25.89 -9.10
C TYR A 524 -13.78 25.62 -8.44
N ASP A 525 -14.29 24.43 -8.70
CA ASP A 525 -15.50 23.94 -8.05
C ASP A 525 -15.15 23.10 -6.83
N ILE A 526 -14.01 22.38 -6.88
CA ILE A 526 -13.50 21.50 -5.83
C ILE A 526 -12.00 21.77 -5.64
N VAL A 527 -11.57 21.85 -4.39
CA VAL A 527 -10.15 21.79 -3.98
C VAL A 527 -9.96 20.53 -3.16
N PHE A 528 -9.02 19.69 -3.56
CA PHE A 528 -8.66 18.48 -2.84
C PHE A 528 -7.21 18.53 -2.36
N ALA A 529 -6.98 18.15 -1.10
CA ALA A 529 -5.66 17.95 -0.54
C ALA A 529 -5.66 16.70 0.37
N GLY A 530 -4.68 15.83 0.18
CA GLY A 530 -4.55 14.56 0.91
C GLY A 530 -3.71 14.63 2.17
N GLY A 531 -3.36 13.45 2.70
CA GLY A 531 -2.44 13.29 3.82
C GLY A 531 -0.98 13.44 3.44
N GLY A 532 -0.16 13.92 4.37
CA GLY A 532 1.27 14.07 4.21
C GLY A 532 2.02 13.88 5.53
N ALA A 533 3.27 13.43 5.44
CA ALA A 533 4.14 13.29 6.60
C ALA A 533 4.54 14.64 7.19
N ASP A 534 4.96 14.66 8.45
CA ASP A 534 5.31 15.91 9.17
C ASP A 534 6.40 16.72 8.45
N ASN A 535 7.37 16.02 7.82
CA ASN A 535 8.45 16.68 7.08
C ASN A 535 7.93 17.39 5.82
N GLU A 536 7.08 16.74 5.04
CA GLU A 536 6.43 17.30 3.86
C GLU A 536 5.51 18.46 4.27
N GLN A 537 4.73 18.31 5.33
CA GLN A 537 3.89 19.39 5.87
C GLN A 537 4.73 20.62 6.25
N SER A 538 5.90 20.43 6.87
CA SER A 538 6.81 21.54 7.23
C SER A 538 7.39 22.27 6.01
N ILE A 539 7.58 21.56 4.90
CA ILE A 539 8.07 22.16 3.64
C ILE A 539 6.95 22.95 2.96
N LEU A 540 5.80 22.31 2.77
CA LEU A 540 4.72 22.89 2.01
C LEU A 540 3.94 23.98 2.75
N SER A 541 3.94 24.01 4.11
CA SER A 541 3.28 25.06 4.87
C SER A 541 3.84 26.44 4.53
N LYS A 542 5.16 26.54 4.26
CA LYS A 542 5.83 27.79 3.86
C LYS A 542 5.36 28.31 2.50
N ASP A 543 4.94 27.41 1.60
CA ASP A 543 4.37 27.77 0.32
C ASP A 543 2.89 28.07 0.44
N LEU A 544 2.15 27.20 1.11
CA LEU A 544 0.70 27.29 1.24
C LEU A 544 0.22 28.56 1.97
N ILE A 545 1.00 29.04 2.96
CA ILE A 545 0.66 30.24 3.73
C ILE A 545 0.59 31.50 2.85
N LYS A 546 1.27 31.53 1.71
CA LYS A 546 1.22 32.65 0.74
C LYS A 546 -0.18 32.84 0.15
N TYR A 547 -1.00 31.80 0.16
CA TYR A 547 -2.32 31.73 -0.43
C TYR A 547 -3.46 31.79 0.60
N LYS A 548 -3.14 32.05 1.87
CA LYS A 548 -4.10 32.08 2.99
C LYS A 548 -5.37 32.86 2.67
N ASP A 549 -5.22 34.11 2.23
CA ASP A 549 -6.35 35.00 1.96
C ASP A 549 -7.15 34.54 0.72
N SER A 550 -6.48 34.08 -0.33
CA SER A 550 -7.14 33.53 -1.53
C SER A 550 -7.93 32.25 -1.21
N ILE A 551 -7.41 31.42 -0.31
CA ILE A 551 -8.09 30.19 0.13
C ILE A 551 -9.31 30.56 0.99
N LYS A 552 -9.18 31.52 1.92
CA LYS A 552 -10.32 32.02 2.72
C LYS A 552 -11.44 32.57 1.83
N ASP A 553 -11.07 33.41 0.86
CA ASP A 553 -12.01 33.96 -0.12
C ASP A 553 -12.72 32.85 -0.92
N ALA A 554 -11.98 31.82 -1.37
CA ALA A 554 -12.55 30.68 -2.08
C ALA A 554 -13.53 29.88 -1.22
N VAL A 555 -13.21 29.64 0.07
CA VAL A 555 -14.12 28.98 1.03
C VAL A 555 -15.40 29.82 1.22
N GLU A 556 -15.28 31.16 1.37
CA GLU A 556 -16.41 32.06 1.52
C GLU A 556 -17.28 32.10 0.25
N LYS A 557 -16.68 32.02 -0.94
CA LYS A 557 -17.37 31.92 -2.23
C LYS A 557 -17.99 30.54 -2.49
N GLY A 558 -17.88 29.62 -1.53
CA GLY A 558 -18.51 28.31 -1.57
C GLY A 558 -17.78 27.28 -2.45
N VAL A 559 -16.50 27.45 -2.79
CA VAL A 559 -15.69 26.39 -3.37
C VAL A 559 -15.65 25.20 -2.40
N PHE A 560 -15.83 23.99 -2.88
CA PHE A 560 -15.84 22.82 -2.02
C PHE A 560 -14.42 22.39 -1.68
N PHE A 561 -14.11 22.21 -0.39
CA PHE A 561 -12.82 21.71 0.08
C PHE A 561 -12.96 20.33 0.69
N LEU A 562 -12.21 19.34 0.15
CA LEU A 562 -12.06 18.01 0.72
C LEU A 562 -10.61 17.86 1.20
N LEU A 563 -10.41 17.84 2.51
CA LEU A 563 -9.12 17.90 3.18
C LEU A 563 -8.90 16.65 4.02
N ILE A 564 -7.87 15.86 3.71
CA ILE A 564 -7.59 14.60 4.40
C ILE A 564 -6.33 14.73 5.25
N CYS A 565 -6.40 14.33 6.52
CA CYS A 565 -5.29 14.12 7.46
C CYS A 565 -4.31 15.31 7.53
N GLY A 566 -3.16 15.27 6.84
CA GLY A 566 -2.18 16.38 6.85
C GLY A 566 -2.76 17.70 6.36
N ALA A 567 -3.59 17.67 5.32
CA ALA A 567 -4.30 18.86 4.86
C ALA A 567 -5.32 19.37 5.91
N TYR A 568 -6.05 18.45 6.57
CA TYR A 568 -6.92 18.81 7.68
C TYR A 568 -6.14 19.60 8.74
N GLN A 569 -4.97 19.12 9.16
CA GLN A 569 -4.12 19.77 10.17
C GLN A 569 -3.63 21.15 9.72
N LEU A 570 -3.19 21.31 8.48
CA LEU A 570 -2.62 22.55 7.94
C LEU A 570 -3.64 23.68 7.74
N PHE A 571 -4.92 23.36 7.58
CA PHE A 571 -5.97 24.38 7.44
C PHE A 571 -6.43 24.96 8.78
N GLY A 572 -6.03 24.37 9.91
CA GLY A 572 -6.19 24.91 11.26
C GLY A 572 -5.20 26.03 11.61
N LYS A 573 -5.10 26.35 12.89
CA LYS A 573 -4.21 27.42 13.42
C LYS A 573 -2.73 27.02 13.36
N TYR A 574 -2.40 25.81 13.81
CA TYR A 574 -1.05 25.29 13.81
C TYR A 574 -1.04 23.76 14.05
N TYR A 575 0.07 23.14 13.70
CA TYR A 575 0.44 21.79 14.13
C TYR A 575 1.69 21.85 15.01
N LYS A 576 1.61 21.36 16.25
CA LYS A 576 2.72 21.27 17.19
C LYS A 576 3.27 19.86 17.21
N GLY A 577 4.48 19.66 16.71
CA GLY A 577 5.19 18.37 16.71
C GLY A 577 5.63 17.88 18.08
N VAL A 578 6.02 16.60 18.19
CA VAL A 578 6.47 15.96 19.45
C VAL A 578 7.66 16.67 20.08
N GLU A 579 8.58 17.18 19.26
CA GLU A 579 9.78 17.90 19.71
C GLU A 579 9.49 19.37 20.10
N GLY A 580 8.22 19.79 20.05
CA GLY A 580 7.77 21.15 20.37
C GLY A 580 7.89 22.14 19.21
N ASN A 581 8.37 21.73 18.05
CA ASN A 581 8.37 22.52 16.82
C ASN A 581 6.94 22.83 16.39
N ILE A 582 6.70 24.06 15.95
CA ILE A 582 5.39 24.51 15.47
C ILE A 582 5.46 24.69 13.96
N ILE A 583 4.57 24.01 13.25
CA ILE A 583 4.27 24.23 11.85
C ILE A 583 3.07 25.17 11.81
N PRO A 584 3.20 26.42 11.29
CA PRO A 584 2.08 27.33 11.20
C PRO A 584 1.05 26.83 10.21
N GLY A 585 -0.23 26.87 10.58
CA GLY A 585 -1.35 26.56 9.71
C GLY A 585 -1.86 27.79 8.96
N LEU A 586 -2.86 27.58 8.11
CA LEU A 586 -3.50 28.62 7.33
C LEU A 586 -4.47 29.49 8.15
N GLU A 587 -4.87 29.04 9.35
CA GLU A 587 -5.90 29.69 10.17
C GLU A 587 -7.20 29.98 9.37
N VAL A 588 -7.57 29.06 8.48
CA VAL A 588 -8.86 29.10 7.78
C VAL A 588 -9.98 28.68 8.72
N PHE A 589 -9.65 27.75 9.63
CA PHE A 589 -10.55 27.25 10.67
C PHE A 589 -9.91 27.38 12.06
N ASP A 590 -10.75 27.42 13.10
CA ASP A 590 -10.31 27.78 14.46
C ASP A 590 -9.71 26.62 15.27
N TYR A 591 -9.69 25.40 14.77
CA TYR A 591 -9.07 24.26 15.45
C TYR A 591 -7.52 24.28 15.35
N TYR A 592 -6.86 23.49 16.20
CA TYR A 592 -5.42 23.29 16.17
C TYR A 592 -5.06 21.83 16.44
N THR A 593 -3.84 21.41 16.07
CA THR A 593 -3.39 20.04 16.23
C THR A 593 -2.09 19.96 17.04
N VAL A 594 -1.99 18.96 17.92
CA VAL A 594 -0.80 18.64 18.73
C VAL A 594 -0.44 17.18 18.54
N ALA A 595 0.83 16.89 18.24
CA ALA A 595 1.31 15.52 18.12
C ALA A 595 1.31 14.80 19.46
N GLU A 596 0.82 13.56 19.49
CA GLU A 596 0.83 12.70 20.67
C GLU A 596 2.22 12.04 20.83
N PRO A 597 2.94 12.29 21.94
CA PRO A 597 4.26 11.71 22.16
C PRO A 597 4.22 10.20 22.48
N ASP A 598 3.14 9.69 23.05
CA ASP A 598 2.96 8.27 23.33
C ASP A 598 2.51 7.53 22.06
N ARG A 599 3.45 6.79 21.45
CA ARG A 599 3.16 5.99 20.26
C ARG A 599 2.01 5.00 20.42
N LYS A 600 1.68 4.60 21.65
CA LYS A 600 0.56 3.70 21.93
C LYS A 600 -0.80 4.38 21.76
N LYS A 601 -0.82 5.71 21.79
CA LYS A 601 -2.01 6.54 21.58
C LYS A 601 -2.09 7.11 20.17
N ARG A 602 -1.29 6.62 19.23
CA ARG A 602 -1.48 6.92 17.82
C ARG A 602 -2.78 6.29 17.35
N CYS A 603 -3.60 7.07 16.66
CA CYS A 603 -4.87 6.61 16.08
C CYS A 603 -4.59 5.85 14.79
N ILE A 604 -4.66 4.51 14.83
CA ILE A 604 -4.42 3.66 13.65
C ILE A 604 -5.46 2.55 13.63
N GLY A 605 -6.21 2.46 12.55
CA GLY A 605 -7.16 1.37 12.35
C GLY A 605 -8.36 1.75 11.50
N ASN A 606 -9.28 0.81 11.39
CA ASN A 606 -10.56 1.12 10.77
C ASN A 606 -11.39 2.00 11.70
N ILE A 607 -12.18 2.90 11.12
CA ILE A 607 -13.06 3.82 11.85
C ILE A 607 -14.45 3.79 11.23
N VAL A 608 -15.47 3.86 12.08
CA VAL A 608 -16.87 3.98 11.68
C VAL A 608 -17.48 5.18 12.39
N LEU A 609 -18.11 6.04 11.61
CA LEU A 609 -18.82 7.23 12.10
C LEU A 609 -20.32 7.11 11.86
N SER A 610 -21.12 7.70 12.73
CA SER A 610 -22.49 8.10 12.42
C SER A 610 -22.47 9.56 11.94
N VAL A 611 -22.97 9.78 10.72
CA VAL A 611 -23.01 11.11 10.09
C VAL A 611 -24.45 11.51 9.79
N ASP A 612 -24.87 12.67 10.29
CA ASP A 612 -26.20 13.22 10.05
C ASP A 612 -26.28 13.84 8.64
N LEU A 613 -26.99 13.18 7.74
CA LEU A 613 -27.19 13.63 6.36
C LEU A 613 -28.03 14.94 6.25
N ASN A 614 -28.72 15.37 7.30
CA ASN A 614 -29.39 16.67 7.31
C ASN A 614 -28.41 17.84 7.29
N LYS A 615 -27.20 17.66 7.79
CA LYS A 615 -26.11 18.64 7.69
C LYS A 615 -25.77 18.96 6.21
N PHE A 616 -26.07 18.02 5.30
CA PHE A 616 -25.83 18.13 3.86
C PHE A 616 -27.00 18.76 3.08
N LYS A 617 -28.15 19.01 3.73
CA LYS A 617 -29.29 19.69 3.08
C LYS A 617 -29.13 21.19 3.19
N ASN A 618 -29.24 21.91 2.08
CA ASN A 618 -29.20 23.36 2.05
C ASN A 618 -30.23 23.96 3.00
N LYS A 619 -29.83 24.89 3.90
CA LYS A 619 -30.71 25.63 4.80
C LYS A 619 -31.74 26.54 4.08
N SER A 620 -31.79 26.58 2.78
CA SER A 620 -32.72 27.38 1.98
C SER A 620 -34.20 26.99 2.09
N GLN A 621 -34.54 25.90 2.83
CA GLN A 621 -35.92 25.46 3.02
C GLN A 621 -36.53 25.70 4.43
N THR A 622 -35.82 26.38 5.35
CA THR A 622 -36.34 26.59 6.73
C THR A 622 -36.90 27.97 7.00
N ASN A 623 -37.17 28.80 5.98
CA ASN A 623 -37.87 30.09 6.16
C ASN A 623 -39.23 30.09 5.45
N ASN A 624 -40.12 29.14 5.78
CA ASN A 624 -41.56 29.38 5.67
C ASN A 624 -42.21 28.95 6.99
N GLY A 625 -42.59 30.00 7.71
CA GLY A 625 -43.06 29.88 9.06
C GLY A 625 -44.30 29.02 9.24
N VAL A 626 -44.30 28.28 10.31
CA VAL A 626 -45.49 28.04 11.11
C VAL A 626 -45.08 28.12 12.58
N ASN A 627 -45.18 29.33 13.12
CA ASN A 627 -45.42 29.47 14.56
C ASN A 627 -46.83 28.94 14.85
N LYS A 628 -46.92 27.73 15.38
CA LYS A 628 -48.09 27.29 16.14
C LYS A 628 -47.63 26.94 17.55
N SER A 629 -48.04 27.80 18.47
CA SER A 629 -48.10 27.53 19.89
C SER A 629 -48.89 26.23 20.15
N PHE A 630 -48.26 25.26 20.77
CA PHE A 630 -48.94 24.07 21.32
C PHE A 630 -48.98 24.18 22.84
N GLU A 631 -50.21 24.35 23.33
CA GLU A 631 -50.56 24.07 24.71
C GLU A 631 -50.73 22.54 24.91
N ASN A 632 -50.39 22.12 26.12
CA ASN A 632 -50.31 20.77 26.67
C ASN A 632 -51.43 19.80 26.29
N ASN A 633 -51.06 18.59 25.84
CA ASN A 633 -51.82 17.36 26.10
C ASN A 633 -50.84 16.18 26.26
N ASN A 634 -50.86 15.56 27.44
CA ASN A 634 -49.83 14.61 27.93
C ASN A 634 -49.98 13.15 27.50
N GLU A 635 -50.83 12.77 26.54
CA GLU A 635 -51.00 11.36 26.13
C GLU A 635 -50.55 11.08 24.65
N GLU A 636 -50.31 12.10 23.83
CA GLU A 636 -49.80 11.91 22.46
C GLU A 636 -48.25 11.92 22.35
N ASN A 637 -47.55 12.31 23.43
CA ASN A 637 -46.10 12.51 23.40
C ASN A 637 -45.28 11.18 23.25
N SER A 638 -45.82 10.03 23.70
CA SER A 638 -45.06 8.75 23.61
C SER A 638 -45.01 8.18 22.18
N ASN A 639 -46.01 8.45 21.38
CA ASN A 639 -46.05 8.04 19.99
C ASN A 639 -45.37 9.05 19.07
N LEU A 640 -45.36 10.32 19.42
CA LEU A 640 -44.63 11.37 18.70
C LEU A 640 -43.12 11.25 18.94
N GLU A 641 -42.68 10.95 20.17
CA GLU A 641 -41.26 10.64 20.47
C GLU A 641 -40.78 9.40 19.77
N LYS A 642 -41.62 8.36 19.64
CA LYS A 642 -41.27 7.15 18.85
C LYS A 642 -41.26 7.42 17.35
N SER A 643 -42.15 8.25 16.82
CA SER A 643 -42.13 8.64 15.42
C SER A 643 -40.99 9.63 15.09
N ILE A 644 -40.69 10.56 16.00
CA ILE A 644 -39.56 11.48 15.89
C ILE A 644 -38.23 10.71 15.99
N LYS A 645 -38.11 9.74 16.92
CA LYS A 645 -36.95 8.84 16.97
C LYS A 645 -36.82 7.92 15.73
N ALA A 646 -37.93 7.49 15.16
CA ALA A 646 -37.94 6.71 13.93
C ALA A 646 -37.62 7.58 12.70
N GLU A 647 -38.01 8.87 12.70
CA GLU A 647 -37.65 9.82 11.63
C GLU A 647 -36.22 10.36 11.78
N THR A 648 -35.71 10.57 12.99
CA THR A 648 -34.32 10.96 13.23
C THR A 648 -33.34 9.86 12.85
N ASN A 649 -33.67 8.57 13.08
CA ASN A 649 -32.86 7.45 12.62
C ASN A 649 -32.84 7.27 11.08
N LYS A 650 -33.67 7.97 10.33
CA LYS A 650 -33.77 7.87 8.86
C LYS A 650 -32.77 8.77 8.13
N PHE A 651 -32.04 9.64 8.84
CA PHE A 651 -31.11 10.61 8.28
C PHE A 651 -29.66 10.42 8.69
N GLU A 652 -29.37 9.43 9.54
CA GLU A 652 -28.00 9.07 9.90
C GLU A 652 -27.49 7.96 8.97
N THR A 653 -26.24 8.05 8.53
CA THR A 653 -25.54 7.03 7.74
C THR A 653 -24.23 6.67 8.41
N GLU A 654 -23.87 5.38 8.34
CA GLU A 654 -22.55 4.92 8.77
C GLU A 654 -21.53 5.20 7.67
N VAL A 655 -20.50 5.98 8.01
CA VAL A 655 -19.36 6.30 7.16
C VAL A 655 -18.14 5.51 7.62
N ILE A 656 -17.50 4.80 6.70
CA ILE A 656 -16.37 3.94 7.00
C ILE A 656 -15.10 4.52 6.37
N GLY A 657 -14.01 4.53 7.15
CA GLY A 657 -12.68 4.93 6.72
C GLY A 657 -11.58 4.15 7.43
N PHE A 658 -10.36 4.60 7.22
CA PHE A 658 -9.16 4.14 7.92
C PHE A 658 -8.43 5.36 8.49
N GLU A 659 -8.19 5.39 9.81
CA GLU A 659 -7.42 6.46 10.46
C GLU A 659 -5.96 6.05 10.63
N ASN A 660 -5.03 6.96 10.37
CA ASN A 660 -3.62 6.75 10.68
C ASN A 660 -2.92 8.10 10.93
N HIS A 661 -3.04 8.60 12.14
CA HIS A 661 -2.46 9.88 12.52
C HIS A 661 -1.90 9.89 13.94
N GLY A 662 -0.83 10.66 14.14
CA GLY A 662 -0.26 10.95 15.45
C GLY A 662 -0.67 12.31 15.99
N GLY A 663 -1.15 13.21 15.13
CA GLY A 663 -1.69 14.51 15.53
C GLY A 663 -3.07 14.33 16.15
N GLN A 664 -3.34 15.07 17.22
CA GLN A 664 -4.63 15.14 17.92
C GLN A 664 -5.19 16.53 17.74
N THR A 665 -6.42 16.64 17.22
CA THR A 665 -7.04 17.92 16.87
C THR A 665 -8.06 18.34 17.92
N PHE A 666 -8.03 19.62 18.29
CA PHE A 666 -8.78 20.23 19.38
C PHE A 666 -9.58 21.42 18.90
N ASP A 667 -10.59 21.82 19.68
CA ASP A 667 -11.46 22.99 19.48
C ASP A 667 -12.28 22.90 18.19
N ILE A 668 -12.88 21.73 17.95
CA ILE A 668 -13.75 21.49 16.79
C ILE A 668 -15.17 21.97 17.11
N GLU A 669 -15.62 23.05 16.46
CA GLU A 669 -16.98 23.59 16.65
C GLU A 669 -18.07 22.73 15.94
N SER A 670 -17.75 22.14 14.81
CA SER A 670 -18.69 21.37 14.00
C SER A 670 -18.06 20.09 13.50
N PRO A 671 -18.13 18.98 14.27
CA PRO A 671 -17.55 17.71 13.87
C PRO A 671 -18.27 17.13 12.65
N PHE A 672 -17.51 16.42 11.79
CA PHE A 672 -18.05 15.73 10.62
C PHE A 672 -18.97 14.59 11.04
N GLY A 673 -18.57 13.77 12.01
CA GLY A 673 -19.37 12.67 12.51
C GLY A 673 -19.09 12.28 13.96
N LYS A 674 -19.95 11.41 14.51
CA LYS A 674 -19.75 10.77 15.82
C LYS A 674 -19.08 9.42 15.65
N VAL A 675 -18.08 9.12 16.48
CA VAL A 675 -17.32 7.87 16.41
C VAL A 675 -18.14 6.72 17.00
N LEU A 676 -18.45 5.73 16.18
CA LEU A 676 -19.06 4.46 16.61
C LEU A 676 -17.99 3.39 16.89
N TYR A 677 -16.91 3.37 16.10
CA TYR A 677 -15.76 2.50 16.23
C TYR A 677 -14.50 3.24 15.77
N GLY A 678 -13.36 3.08 16.44
CA GLY A 678 -12.11 3.80 16.16
C GLY A 678 -11.83 4.89 17.21
N ASN A 679 -11.00 5.87 16.87
CA ASN A 679 -10.54 6.93 17.80
C ASN A 679 -11.08 8.32 17.47
N GLY A 680 -11.04 8.78 16.22
CA GLY A 680 -11.52 10.12 15.83
C GLY A 680 -10.47 11.22 15.93
N ASN A 681 -10.87 12.44 16.31
CA ASN A 681 -9.97 13.62 16.36
C ASN A 681 -8.80 13.45 17.35
N LYS A 682 -9.00 12.64 18.38
CA LYS A 682 -8.01 12.29 19.43
C LYS A 682 -8.13 10.81 19.76
N PHE A 683 -7.13 10.27 20.42
CA PHE A 683 -7.18 8.89 20.91
C PHE A 683 -8.36 8.71 21.88
N GLY A 684 -9.31 7.84 21.48
CA GLY A 684 -10.53 7.55 22.25
C GLY A 684 -11.56 8.68 22.23
N ASP A 685 -11.57 9.54 21.22
CA ASP A 685 -12.58 10.60 21.05
C ASP A 685 -13.94 10.05 20.62
N THR A 686 -14.98 10.83 20.83
CA THR A 686 -16.35 10.55 20.41
C THR A 686 -16.73 11.27 19.12
N GLU A 687 -15.88 12.13 18.61
CA GLU A 687 -16.11 12.98 17.45
C GLU A 687 -14.92 12.92 16.49
N GLU A 688 -15.21 13.09 15.20
CA GLU A 688 -14.22 13.05 14.14
C GLU A 688 -14.48 14.14 13.10
N GLY A 689 -13.36 14.72 12.60
CA GLY A 689 -13.33 15.67 11.51
C GLY A 689 -13.94 17.02 11.81
N TYR A 690 -14.00 17.84 10.77
CA TYR A 690 -14.65 19.15 10.74
C TYR A 690 -15.57 19.23 9.52
N PHE A 691 -16.76 19.78 9.70
CA PHE A 691 -17.75 19.95 8.65
C PHE A 691 -18.28 21.39 8.58
N LYS A 692 -18.26 21.95 7.39
CA LYS A 692 -19.01 23.12 6.96
C LYS A 692 -19.67 22.78 5.64
N GLN A 693 -20.76 23.43 5.24
CA GLN A 693 -21.53 23.08 4.05
C GLN A 693 -20.67 22.77 2.79
N ASN A 694 -19.56 23.47 2.60
CA ASN A 694 -18.63 23.32 1.48
C ASN A 694 -17.24 22.81 1.92
N VAL A 695 -17.13 22.25 3.11
CA VAL A 695 -15.86 21.74 3.64
C VAL A 695 -16.08 20.43 4.36
N ILE A 696 -15.32 19.41 3.97
CA ILE A 696 -15.11 18.19 4.75
C ILE A 696 -13.62 18.09 5.01
N ALA A 697 -13.24 18.17 6.28
CA ALA A 697 -11.86 17.93 6.72
C ALA A 697 -11.86 16.78 7.73
N THR A 698 -11.06 15.74 7.50
CA THR A 698 -11.19 14.46 8.21
C THR A 698 -9.88 13.68 8.24
N TYR A 699 -9.75 12.79 9.23
CA TYR A 699 -8.67 11.81 9.29
C TYR A 699 -8.97 10.49 8.54
N LEU A 700 -10.14 10.39 7.90
CA LEU A 700 -10.55 9.19 7.19
C LEU A 700 -9.85 9.06 5.83
N HIS A 701 -8.92 8.15 5.77
CA HIS A 701 -8.28 7.64 4.56
C HIS A 701 -9.01 6.43 3.97
N GLY A 702 -8.42 5.83 2.92
CA GLY A 702 -8.74 4.54 2.44
C GLY A 702 -9.60 4.35 1.20
N PRO A 703 -9.81 5.26 0.24
CA PRO A 703 -10.22 6.66 0.31
C PRO A 703 -11.64 6.81 0.88
N LEU A 704 -11.94 7.93 1.49
CA LEU A 704 -13.25 8.21 2.11
C LEU A 704 -14.41 7.94 1.15
N LEU A 705 -14.32 8.46 -0.08
CA LEU A 705 -15.42 8.45 -1.04
C LEU A 705 -15.73 7.07 -1.64
N ALA A 706 -14.80 6.12 -1.55
CA ALA A 706 -14.94 4.81 -2.20
C ALA A 706 -16.03 3.93 -1.60
N LYS A 707 -16.18 3.95 -0.28
CA LYS A 707 -17.16 3.16 0.47
C LYS A 707 -18.39 3.94 0.90
N ASN A 708 -18.38 5.25 0.66
CA ASN A 708 -19.41 6.17 1.13
C ASN A 708 -19.98 6.98 -0.06
N PRO A 709 -20.74 6.32 -0.94
CA PRO A 709 -21.27 6.93 -2.17
C PRO A 709 -22.17 8.13 -1.91
N GLU A 710 -22.83 8.21 -0.75
CA GLU A 710 -23.69 9.32 -0.35
C GLU A 710 -22.90 10.62 -0.19
N ILE A 711 -21.67 10.51 0.37
CA ILE A 711 -20.76 11.66 0.53
C ILE A 711 -20.28 12.16 -0.85
N SER A 712 -19.92 11.21 -1.73
CA SER A 712 -19.53 11.53 -3.11
C SER A 712 -20.64 12.26 -3.85
N ASP A 713 -21.86 11.77 -3.74
CA ASP A 713 -23.03 12.32 -4.44
C ASP A 713 -23.43 13.69 -3.84
N TYR A 714 -23.26 13.90 -2.53
CA TYR A 714 -23.40 15.22 -1.91
C TYR A 714 -22.42 16.22 -2.52
N ILE A 715 -21.12 15.90 -2.57
CA ILE A 715 -20.09 16.80 -3.14
C ILE A 715 -20.44 17.17 -4.58
N ILE A 716 -20.81 16.17 -5.41
CA ILE A 716 -21.17 16.37 -6.80
C ILE A 716 -22.42 17.29 -6.92
N SER A 717 -23.48 17.00 -6.18
CA SER A 717 -24.70 17.81 -6.21
C SER A 717 -24.44 19.23 -5.79
N TYR A 718 -23.74 19.44 -4.67
CA TYR A 718 -23.38 20.75 -4.16
C TYR A 718 -22.61 21.58 -5.20
N CYS A 719 -21.55 21.00 -5.81
CA CYS A 719 -20.73 21.71 -6.78
C CYS A 719 -21.50 22.06 -8.06
N LEU A 720 -22.37 21.15 -8.53
CA LEU A 720 -23.21 21.39 -9.70
C LEU A 720 -24.26 22.49 -9.41
N GLU A 721 -24.94 22.43 -8.27
CA GLU A 721 -25.92 23.44 -7.87
C GLU A 721 -25.26 24.82 -7.72
N ARG A 722 -24.09 24.89 -7.10
CA ARG A 722 -23.32 26.15 -6.98
C ARG A 722 -22.94 26.71 -8.36
N LYS A 723 -22.34 25.87 -9.22
CA LYS A 723 -21.80 26.32 -10.51
C LYS A 723 -22.89 26.77 -11.47
N TYR A 724 -24.00 26.04 -11.53
CA TYR A 724 -25.06 26.28 -12.51
C TYR A 724 -26.25 27.05 -11.94
N ASN A 725 -26.23 27.36 -10.64
CA ASN A 725 -27.29 28.06 -9.92
C ASN A 725 -28.71 27.46 -10.17
N GLU A 726 -28.76 26.13 -10.22
CA GLU A 726 -29.99 25.37 -10.43
C GLU A 726 -30.00 24.10 -9.58
N LYS A 727 -31.15 23.69 -9.04
CA LYS A 727 -31.27 22.42 -8.34
C LYS A 727 -31.09 21.27 -9.32
N ILE A 728 -30.08 20.43 -9.09
CA ILE A 728 -29.72 19.32 -9.97
C ILE A 728 -29.93 18.01 -9.23
N GLU A 729 -30.94 17.25 -9.65
CA GLU A 729 -31.08 15.86 -9.21
C GLU A 729 -30.12 14.98 -10.02
N ILE A 730 -29.14 14.40 -9.34
CA ILE A 730 -28.21 13.47 -9.98
C ILE A 730 -28.78 12.06 -10.01
N GLU A 731 -28.50 11.32 -11.10
CA GLU A 731 -28.92 9.93 -11.23
C GLU A 731 -28.24 9.04 -10.18
N LYS A 732 -29.01 8.15 -9.55
CA LYS A 732 -28.45 7.12 -8.66
C LYS A 732 -27.68 6.10 -9.50
N LEU A 733 -26.46 5.79 -9.09
CA LEU A 733 -25.64 4.74 -9.69
C LEU A 733 -25.88 3.39 -8.98
N GLY A 734 -25.46 2.30 -9.63
CA GLY A 734 -25.47 0.97 -9.02
C GLY A 734 -24.31 0.82 -8.04
N ASP A 735 -24.57 1.02 -6.76
CA ASP A 735 -23.57 1.01 -5.68
C ASP A 735 -23.55 -0.33 -4.89
N SER A 736 -23.93 -1.44 -5.55
CA SER A 736 -24.07 -2.75 -4.89
C SER A 736 -22.76 -3.31 -4.28
N PHE A 737 -21.62 -2.97 -4.83
CA PHE A 737 -20.33 -3.38 -4.26
C PHE A 737 -20.00 -2.55 -3.01
N GLU A 738 -20.27 -1.24 -3.06
CA GLU A 738 -20.09 -0.30 -1.96
C GLU A 738 -20.98 -0.67 -0.77
N GLU A 739 -22.27 -0.96 -1.03
CA GLU A 739 -23.22 -1.39 -0.01
C GLU A 739 -22.78 -2.69 0.66
N LYS A 740 -22.44 -3.73 -0.12
CA LYS A 740 -21.96 -5.01 0.43
C LYS A 740 -20.62 -4.89 1.14
N CYS A 741 -19.71 -4.04 0.65
CA CYS A 741 -18.45 -3.76 1.34
C CYS A 741 -18.72 -3.15 2.72
N ARG A 742 -19.59 -2.16 2.78
CA ARG A 742 -20.00 -1.47 4.02
C ARG A 742 -20.67 -2.46 5.00
N GLU A 743 -21.66 -3.22 4.55
CA GLU A 743 -22.33 -4.25 5.37
C GLU A 743 -21.34 -5.23 6.00
N GLN A 744 -20.43 -5.78 5.19
CA GLN A 744 -19.40 -6.72 5.65
C GLN A 744 -18.48 -6.10 6.71
N LEU A 745 -18.03 -4.86 6.49
CA LEU A 745 -17.11 -4.19 7.40
C LEU A 745 -17.79 -3.76 8.70
N LEU A 746 -19.03 -3.28 8.63
CA LEU A 746 -19.85 -2.95 9.81
C LEU A 746 -20.08 -4.19 10.67
N GLU A 747 -20.48 -5.31 10.05
CA GLU A 747 -20.66 -6.57 10.77
C GLU A 747 -19.36 -7.02 11.49
N LYS A 748 -18.21 -6.88 10.82
CA LYS A 748 -16.91 -7.21 11.41
C LYS A 748 -16.58 -6.30 12.59
N PHE A 749 -16.63 -4.98 12.42
CA PHE A 749 -16.13 -4.03 13.41
C PHE A 749 -17.06 -3.86 14.61
N LEU A 750 -18.37 -3.89 14.40
CA LEU A 750 -19.34 -3.79 15.49
C LEU A 750 -19.40 -5.07 16.33
N LYS A 751 -19.16 -6.26 15.75
CA LYS A 751 -18.98 -7.50 16.51
C LYS A 751 -17.69 -7.54 17.34
N GLU A 752 -16.61 -6.91 16.88
CA GLU A 752 -15.36 -6.82 17.65
C GLU A 752 -15.50 -5.92 18.90
N LYS A 753 -16.49 -5.02 18.92
CA LYS A 753 -16.76 -4.12 20.07
C LYS A 753 -17.66 -4.77 21.15
N MET A 754 -18.44 -5.80 20.81
CA MET A 754 -19.29 -6.58 21.74
C MET A 754 -18.47 -7.67 22.44
#